data_8cd55a80ab589607074367332262a9c7
#
_entry.id   8cd55a80ab589607074367332262a9c7
#
_cell.length_a   1.000
_cell.length_b   1.000
_cell.length_c   1.000
_cell.angle_alpha   90.00
_cell.angle_beta   90.00
_cell.angle_gamma   90.00
#
_symmetry.space_group_name_H-M   'P 1'
#
loop_
_entity.id
_entity.type
_entity.pdbx_description
1 polymer ?
#
loop_
_entity_poly.entity_id
_entity_poly.type
_entity_poly.pdbx_seq_one_letter_code
_entity_poly.pdbx_strand_id
1 'polypeptide(L)'
;MVIAGAGSGKTRVLTYRIAHLIQQGTDAFQILALTFTNKAAREMKERIAKVIGPEEAKNVWMGTFHSIFARILRVEGERLGFPSNFTIYDAEDAQKVLANVIKELNLDKEVYKTKSVASRISAYKNSLITPKAYAARADLQEQDAAARMPKLGEVYNQYMERCFRAGAMDFDDLLLKTNELFARFPDALAKYQERFRYLLVDEYQDTNHAQYLIVKALAARFENICVVGDDAQSIYSFRGANIRNILNFQKDYPDAALYKLEQNYRSTQRIVQAANVLISHNKEQLEKDVWTENPLGEKIVVHQSVSDSDEGQYVAQTVWDLVHREQRSYGDFAILYRTNAQSRSFEDALRRRNIPYQIYGGLSFYQRKEIKDVLAYVRLVVNPNDEEALRRVINLPARGIGDTTIARLTIVANERQTPLWEAVRNATTWDLGVNRPTAERLVAFADLIDSYRIIATQMDAFGTVEHIARTSGLVKLLAEDKTPEGISRYENVQELLNGIKDFVDEQSQTEGGDPSLGAFLQDVALLTDRDEQETDEPKVILMTIHLAKGLEFPVVFVVGMEDSLFPSMMAMNSRSDLEEERRLFYVALTRAEQRAYLTYARVRYRWGKLIDCEPSRFLDELDEEHLEIHVPELPKNYGVPRELRDAFGDPEQPRTYRGAAAQKMRPQGSAPTTPPPAPIRFRKPDHLTPIGQATSASGSPANELNLASGVRVLHERFGAGTVTEVEPAADGGKATIQFDNAGEKKLLLKFAKLQLLA
;
A
#
# COMPACT_ATOMS: atom_id res chain seq x y z
N MET A 1 22.82 9.76 13.42
CA MET A 1 21.37 9.74 13.17
C MET A 1 20.86 11.17 13.02
N VAL A 2 20.01 11.44 12.01
CA VAL A 2 19.35 12.73 11.81
C VAL A 2 17.83 12.51 11.93
N ILE A 3 17.22 13.16 12.92
CA ILE A 3 15.76 13.21 13.08
C ILE A 3 15.30 14.52 12.46
N ALA A 4 14.36 14.46 11.54
CA ALA A 4 14.01 15.59 10.72
C ALA A 4 12.50 15.71 10.54
N GLY A 5 11.91 16.82 10.96
CA GLY A 5 10.50 17.12 10.77
C GLY A 5 10.08 17.15 9.30
N ALA A 6 8.76 17.18 9.04
CA ALA A 6 8.26 17.41 7.69
C ALA A 6 8.80 18.75 7.14
N GLY A 7 9.17 18.80 5.85
CA GLY A 7 9.63 20.05 5.22
C GLY A 7 10.99 20.59 5.70
N SER A 8 11.75 19.84 6.53
CA SER A 8 13.04 20.31 7.10
C SER A 8 14.25 20.04 6.21
N GLY A 9 14.08 19.45 5.03
CA GLY A 9 15.16 19.21 4.08
C GLY A 9 15.93 17.90 4.27
N LYS A 10 15.26 16.81 4.74
CA LYS A 10 15.84 15.46 4.91
C LYS A 10 16.75 15.03 3.76
N THR A 11 16.22 14.97 2.56
CA THR A 11 16.96 14.55 1.35
C THR A 11 18.12 15.48 1.03
N ARG A 12 18.00 16.77 1.35
CA ARG A 12 19.07 17.75 1.17
C ARG A 12 20.26 17.45 2.07
N VAL A 13 20.03 17.07 3.31
CA VAL A 13 21.11 16.69 4.24
C VAL A 13 21.90 15.51 3.71
N LEU A 14 21.23 14.44 3.23
CA LEU A 14 21.93 13.28 2.64
C LEU A 14 22.74 13.68 1.41
N THR A 15 22.17 14.50 0.53
CA THR A 15 22.86 15.01 -0.66
C THR A 15 24.17 15.72 -0.30
N TYR A 16 24.08 16.68 0.64
CA TYR A 16 25.26 17.44 1.06
C TYR A 16 26.24 16.60 1.89
N ARG A 17 25.77 15.60 2.66
CA ARG A 17 26.62 14.64 3.37
C ARG A 17 27.47 13.83 2.39
N ILE A 18 26.87 13.33 1.31
CA ILE A 18 27.57 12.60 0.24
C ILE A 18 28.61 13.50 -0.42
N ALA A 19 28.21 14.72 -0.81
CA ALA A 19 29.10 15.70 -1.41
C ALA A 19 30.29 16.02 -0.49
N HIS A 20 30.02 16.22 0.79
CA HIS A 20 31.07 16.49 1.79
C HIS A 20 32.04 15.32 1.93
N LEU A 21 31.56 14.07 2.01
CA LEU A 21 32.42 12.89 2.08
C LEU A 21 33.37 12.80 0.87
N ILE A 22 32.87 13.08 -0.32
CA ILE A 22 33.68 13.07 -1.55
C ILE A 22 34.70 14.20 -1.55
N GLN A 23 34.31 15.40 -1.12
CA GLN A 23 35.23 16.54 -0.97
C GLN A 23 36.34 16.30 0.07
N GLN A 24 36.09 15.45 1.08
CA GLN A 24 37.08 15.00 2.06
C GLN A 24 37.96 13.86 1.54
N GLY A 25 37.86 13.49 0.29
CA GLY A 25 38.69 12.46 -0.35
C GLY A 25 38.14 11.05 -0.24
N THR A 26 36.87 10.85 0.17
CA THR A 26 36.22 9.53 0.08
C THR A 26 35.88 9.23 -1.37
N ASP A 27 36.28 8.04 -1.84
CA ASP A 27 35.95 7.56 -3.17
C ASP A 27 34.41 7.34 -3.30
N ALA A 28 33.82 7.87 -4.36
CA ALA A 28 32.39 7.76 -4.62
C ALA A 28 31.89 6.30 -4.66
N PHE A 29 32.73 5.34 -5.11
CA PHE A 29 32.44 3.90 -5.09
C PHE A 29 32.29 3.30 -3.68
N GLN A 30 32.80 3.98 -2.66
CA GLN A 30 32.72 3.53 -1.26
C GLN A 30 31.44 3.99 -0.57
N ILE A 31 30.59 4.74 -1.25
CA ILE A 31 29.35 5.30 -0.70
C ILE A 31 28.15 4.52 -1.24
N LEU A 32 27.34 3.98 -0.31
CA LEU A 32 26.04 3.40 -0.59
C LEU A 32 24.94 4.29 -0.02
N ALA A 33 24.06 4.80 -0.87
CA ALA A 33 22.89 5.59 -0.48
C ALA A 33 21.59 4.84 -0.82
N LEU A 34 20.80 4.53 0.20
CA LEU A 34 19.55 3.79 0.08
C LEU A 34 18.36 4.74 0.34
N THR A 35 17.35 4.65 -0.51
CA THR A 35 16.09 5.39 -0.36
C THR A 35 14.89 4.48 -0.62
N PHE A 36 13.69 5.00 -0.37
CA PHE A 36 12.48 4.18 -0.46
C PHE A 36 11.84 4.18 -1.85
N THR A 37 12.01 5.25 -2.66
CA THR A 37 11.37 5.36 -3.98
C THR A 37 12.38 5.68 -5.08
N ASN A 38 12.12 5.20 -6.30
CA ASN A 38 12.96 5.50 -7.47
C ASN A 38 13.01 7.01 -7.78
N LYS A 39 11.88 7.72 -7.59
CA LYS A 39 11.84 9.18 -7.73
C LYS A 39 12.82 9.85 -6.79
N ALA A 40 12.80 9.49 -5.49
CA ALA A 40 13.73 10.05 -4.51
C ALA A 40 15.19 9.73 -4.87
N ALA A 41 15.47 8.51 -5.37
CA ALA A 41 16.81 8.13 -5.82
C ALA A 41 17.28 9.00 -7.02
N ARG A 42 16.41 9.22 -8.00
CA ARG A 42 16.69 10.06 -9.17
C ARG A 42 16.96 11.51 -8.76
N GLU A 43 16.04 12.10 -8.00
CA GLU A 43 16.20 13.47 -7.49
C GLU A 43 17.48 13.67 -6.68
N MET A 44 17.80 12.71 -5.81
CA MET A 44 19.02 12.73 -5.01
C MET A 44 20.25 12.69 -5.92
N LYS A 45 20.25 11.81 -6.94
CA LYS A 45 21.35 11.69 -7.92
C LYS A 45 21.55 12.99 -8.71
N GLU A 46 20.46 13.60 -9.19
CA GLU A 46 20.51 14.90 -9.87
C GLU A 46 21.03 16.01 -8.99
N ARG A 47 20.60 16.08 -7.73
CA ARG A 47 21.07 17.06 -6.77
C ARG A 47 22.56 16.88 -6.43
N ILE A 48 23.01 15.64 -6.29
CA ILE A 48 24.43 15.34 -6.07
C ILE A 48 25.24 15.74 -7.30
N ALA A 49 24.79 15.40 -8.51
CA ALA A 49 25.46 15.76 -9.75
C ALA A 49 25.63 17.28 -9.91
N LYS A 50 24.67 18.10 -9.43
CA LYS A 50 24.80 19.56 -9.39
C LYS A 50 25.88 20.07 -8.44
N VAL A 51 26.20 19.31 -7.36
CA VAL A 51 27.15 19.74 -6.32
C VAL A 51 28.57 19.26 -6.62
N ILE A 52 28.74 18.00 -7.07
CA ILE A 52 30.07 17.37 -7.26
C ILE A 52 30.41 17.11 -8.73
N GLY A 53 29.49 17.35 -9.65
CA GLY A 53 29.62 17.03 -11.06
C GLY A 53 28.98 15.66 -11.43
N PRO A 54 28.56 15.54 -12.69
CA PRO A 54 27.84 14.33 -13.16
C PRO A 54 28.72 13.07 -13.19
N GLU A 55 30.01 13.19 -13.48
CA GLU A 55 30.93 12.05 -13.56
C GLU A 55 31.15 11.39 -12.20
N GLU A 56 31.40 12.17 -11.15
CA GLU A 56 31.54 11.66 -9.78
C GLU A 56 30.22 11.08 -9.25
N ALA A 57 29.09 11.74 -9.56
CA ALA A 57 27.78 11.30 -9.09
C ALA A 57 27.37 9.92 -9.65
N LYS A 58 27.84 9.55 -10.85
CA LYS A 58 27.56 8.22 -11.45
C LYS A 58 28.20 7.09 -10.65
N ASN A 59 29.29 7.34 -9.95
CA ASN A 59 30.06 6.35 -9.22
C ASN A 59 29.49 6.03 -7.83
N VAL A 60 28.62 6.88 -7.29
CA VAL A 60 27.92 6.61 -6.05
C VAL A 60 26.87 5.49 -6.25
N TRP A 61 26.94 4.45 -5.43
CA TRP A 61 25.89 3.44 -5.43
C TRP A 61 24.64 4.00 -4.74
N MET A 62 23.66 4.36 -5.56
CA MET A 62 22.43 4.99 -5.10
C MET A 62 21.23 4.36 -5.76
N GLY A 63 20.19 4.05 -4.95
CA GLY A 63 18.97 3.45 -5.42
C GLY A 63 18.02 3.07 -4.31
N THR A 64 16.92 2.43 -4.68
CA THR A 64 16.03 1.80 -3.70
C THR A 64 16.67 0.53 -3.15
N PHE A 65 16.24 0.08 -1.97
CA PHE A 65 16.66 -1.19 -1.39
C PHE A 65 16.59 -2.33 -2.42
N HIS A 66 15.44 -2.49 -3.06
CA HIS A 66 15.22 -3.56 -4.03
C HIS A 66 16.15 -3.45 -5.25
N SER A 67 16.37 -2.25 -5.80
CA SER A 67 17.23 -2.07 -6.97
C SER A 67 18.70 -2.41 -6.67
N ILE A 68 19.19 -1.97 -5.53
CA ILE A 68 20.59 -2.24 -5.11
C ILE A 68 20.76 -3.73 -4.84
N PHE A 69 19.83 -4.36 -4.13
CA PHE A 69 19.95 -5.79 -3.79
C PHE A 69 19.67 -6.71 -4.96
N ALA A 70 18.77 -6.33 -5.88
CA ALA A 70 18.66 -7.02 -7.17
C ALA A 70 19.98 -7.00 -7.95
N ARG A 71 20.69 -5.85 -7.97
CA ARG A 71 22.00 -5.73 -8.62
C ARG A 71 23.07 -6.62 -7.93
N ILE A 72 23.08 -6.69 -6.60
CA ILE A 72 23.97 -7.60 -5.86
C ILE A 72 23.63 -9.06 -6.19
N LEU A 73 22.36 -9.44 -6.18
CA LEU A 73 21.91 -10.80 -6.49
C LEU A 73 22.18 -11.19 -7.94
N ARG A 74 22.18 -10.26 -8.89
CA ARG A 74 22.61 -10.55 -10.27
C ARG A 74 24.09 -10.96 -10.36
N VAL A 75 24.93 -10.45 -9.46
CA VAL A 75 26.36 -10.78 -9.42
C VAL A 75 26.61 -12.07 -8.61
N GLU A 76 25.92 -12.23 -7.48
CA GLU A 76 26.21 -13.29 -6.49
C GLU A 76 25.15 -14.40 -6.46
N GLY A 77 24.06 -14.27 -7.20
CA GLY A 77 22.88 -15.17 -7.11
C GLY A 77 23.20 -16.62 -7.46
N GLU A 78 24.21 -16.87 -8.30
CA GLU A 78 24.65 -18.24 -8.63
C GLU A 78 25.07 -19.03 -7.39
N ARG A 79 25.59 -18.36 -6.36
CA ARG A 79 25.91 -18.99 -5.07
C ARG A 79 24.67 -19.53 -4.35
N LEU A 80 23.49 -18.95 -4.65
CA LEU A 80 22.20 -19.40 -4.14
C LEU A 80 21.44 -20.30 -5.13
N GLY A 81 22.03 -20.60 -6.29
CA GLY A 81 21.44 -21.41 -7.35
C GLY A 81 20.52 -20.64 -8.33
N PHE A 82 20.51 -19.31 -8.30
CA PHE A 82 19.76 -18.51 -9.26
C PHE A 82 20.66 -18.03 -10.41
N PRO A 83 20.14 -18.04 -11.65
CA PRO A 83 20.89 -17.50 -12.78
C PRO A 83 21.06 -15.98 -12.65
N SER A 84 22.12 -15.41 -13.23
CA SER A 84 22.36 -13.96 -13.20
C SER A 84 21.25 -13.15 -13.89
N ASN A 85 20.52 -13.76 -14.81
CA ASN A 85 19.38 -13.17 -15.54
C ASN A 85 18.02 -13.58 -14.97
N PHE A 86 17.92 -13.88 -13.67
CA PHE A 86 16.65 -14.23 -13.05
C PHE A 86 15.54 -13.21 -13.32
N THR A 87 14.31 -13.68 -13.44
CA THR A 87 13.13 -12.82 -13.62
C THR A 87 12.67 -12.26 -12.28
N ILE A 88 12.24 -10.99 -12.25
CA ILE A 88 11.58 -10.40 -11.08
C ILE A 88 10.07 -10.45 -11.34
N TYR A 89 9.35 -11.23 -10.54
CA TYR A 89 7.89 -11.32 -10.60
C TYR A 89 7.24 -10.13 -9.90
N ASP A 90 6.27 -9.52 -10.57
CA ASP A 90 5.40 -8.54 -9.92
C ASP A 90 4.31 -9.22 -9.08
N ALA A 91 3.46 -8.40 -8.43
CA ALA A 91 2.42 -8.92 -7.55
C ALA A 91 1.37 -9.77 -8.30
N GLU A 92 1.09 -9.48 -9.56
CA GLU A 92 0.13 -10.23 -10.37
C GLU A 92 0.72 -11.59 -10.79
N ASP A 93 1.98 -11.61 -11.21
CA ASP A 93 2.68 -12.84 -11.57
C ASP A 93 2.82 -13.77 -10.36
N ALA A 94 3.23 -13.23 -9.21
CA ALA A 94 3.30 -13.97 -7.96
C ALA A 94 1.94 -14.59 -7.56
N GLN A 95 0.84 -13.80 -7.69
CA GLN A 95 -0.50 -14.30 -7.44
C GLN A 95 -0.93 -15.39 -8.44
N LYS A 96 -0.54 -15.31 -9.71
CA LYS A 96 -0.83 -16.38 -10.69
C LYS A 96 -0.14 -17.67 -10.33
N VAL A 97 1.14 -17.62 -9.95
CA VAL A 97 1.88 -18.79 -9.48
C VAL A 97 1.18 -19.41 -8.27
N LEU A 98 0.81 -18.59 -7.28
CA LEU A 98 0.09 -19.04 -6.08
C LEU A 98 -1.28 -19.66 -6.42
N ALA A 99 -2.04 -19.06 -7.34
CA ALA A 99 -3.33 -19.58 -7.78
C ALA A 99 -3.18 -20.97 -8.42
N ASN A 100 -2.12 -21.21 -9.19
CA ASN A 100 -1.80 -22.49 -9.79
C ASN A 100 -1.43 -23.52 -8.71
N VAL A 101 -0.59 -23.14 -7.73
CA VAL A 101 -0.23 -24.01 -6.60
C VAL A 101 -1.47 -24.41 -5.79
N ILE A 102 -2.34 -23.45 -5.44
CA ILE A 102 -3.59 -23.70 -4.70
C ILE A 102 -4.50 -24.68 -5.46
N LYS A 103 -4.61 -24.50 -6.80
CA LYS A 103 -5.40 -25.39 -7.66
C LYS A 103 -4.83 -26.81 -7.71
N GLU A 104 -3.53 -26.97 -7.83
CA GLU A 104 -2.87 -28.28 -7.92
C GLU A 104 -2.92 -29.06 -6.60
N LEU A 105 -2.85 -28.35 -5.48
CA LEU A 105 -3.05 -28.93 -4.14
C LEU A 105 -4.54 -29.26 -3.85
N ASN A 106 -5.44 -29.02 -4.81
CA ASN A 106 -6.89 -29.18 -4.67
C ASN A 106 -7.46 -28.47 -3.41
N LEU A 107 -6.95 -27.27 -3.11
CA LEU A 107 -7.40 -26.48 -1.98
C LEU A 107 -8.62 -25.63 -2.35
N ASP A 108 -9.49 -25.40 -1.37
CA ASP A 108 -10.67 -24.57 -1.54
C ASP A 108 -10.26 -23.09 -1.75
N LYS A 109 -10.63 -22.53 -2.92
CA LYS A 109 -10.29 -21.16 -3.31
C LYS A 109 -10.99 -20.09 -2.47
N GLU A 110 -12.12 -20.40 -1.85
CA GLU A 110 -12.81 -19.47 -0.96
C GLU A 110 -12.10 -19.35 0.39
N VAL A 111 -11.44 -20.42 0.82
CA VAL A 111 -10.61 -20.44 2.03
C VAL A 111 -9.22 -19.92 1.72
N TYR A 112 -8.55 -20.47 0.71
CA TYR A 112 -7.21 -20.06 0.27
C TYR A 112 -7.28 -18.99 -0.80
N LYS A 113 -7.88 -17.82 -0.47
CA LYS A 113 -7.94 -16.69 -1.39
C LYS A 113 -6.51 -16.24 -1.73
N THR A 114 -6.19 -16.24 -3.01
CA THR A 114 -4.82 -16.01 -3.51
C THR A 114 -4.19 -14.74 -2.93
N LYS A 115 -4.96 -13.64 -2.83
CA LYS A 115 -4.46 -12.37 -2.23
C LYS A 115 -4.13 -12.52 -0.74
N SER A 116 -4.95 -13.25 0.01
CA SER A 116 -4.70 -13.49 1.45
C SER A 116 -3.48 -14.38 1.67
N VAL A 117 -3.33 -15.42 0.84
CA VAL A 117 -2.16 -16.31 0.85
C VAL A 117 -0.90 -15.52 0.50
N ALA A 118 -0.93 -14.72 -0.58
CA ALA A 118 0.18 -13.87 -0.99
C ALA A 118 0.61 -12.90 0.14
N SER A 119 -0.34 -12.22 0.77
CA SER A 119 -0.08 -11.30 1.88
C SER A 119 0.60 -11.98 3.07
N ARG A 120 0.17 -13.20 3.43
CA ARG A 120 0.80 -13.96 4.52
C ARG A 120 2.21 -14.42 4.17
N ILE A 121 2.43 -14.95 2.96
CA ILE A 121 3.76 -15.35 2.50
C ILE A 121 4.69 -14.13 2.46
N SER A 122 4.22 -12.99 1.99
CA SER A 122 4.97 -11.73 2.02
C SER A 122 5.38 -11.33 3.45
N ALA A 123 4.46 -11.41 4.42
CA ALA A 123 4.76 -11.14 5.83
C ALA A 123 5.83 -12.10 6.38
N TYR A 124 5.78 -13.39 6.02
CA TYR A 124 6.81 -14.35 6.41
C TYR A 124 8.17 -14.02 5.80
N LYS A 125 8.22 -13.73 4.49
CA LYS A 125 9.48 -13.34 3.81
C LYS A 125 10.09 -12.09 4.41
N ASN A 126 9.28 -11.06 4.66
CA ASN A 126 9.74 -9.80 5.28
C ASN A 126 10.21 -9.99 6.73
N SER A 127 9.74 -11.05 7.41
CA SER A 127 10.21 -11.48 8.73
C SER A 127 11.33 -12.53 8.66
N LEU A 128 11.88 -12.80 7.47
CA LEU A 128 12.91 -13.81 7.19
C LEU A 128 12.52 -15.24 7.57
N ILE A 129 11.23 -15.55 7.58
CA ILE A 129 10.70 -16.89 7.85
C ILE A 129 10.64 -17.66 6.52
N THR A 130 11.66 -18.49 6.26
CA THR A 130 11.66 -19.40 5.10
C THR A 130 10.66 -20.55 5.30
N PRO A 131 10.27 -21.31 4.25
CA PRO A 131 9.43 -22.52 4.41
C PRO A 131 9.97 -23.50 5.46
N LYS A 132 11.28 -23.67 5.51
CA LYS A 132 11.94 -24.53 6.52
C LYS A 132 11.80 -23.95 7.94
N ALA A 133 11.99 -22.65 8.11
CA ALA A 133 11.79 -21.98 9.39
C ALA A 133 10.32 -22.02 9.83
N TYR A 134 9.37 -21.83 8.89
CA TYR A 134 7.93 -21.97 9.15
C TYR A 134 7.58 -23.38 9.63
N ALA A 135 8.11 -24.42 8.99
CA ALA A 135 7.88 -25.80 9.39
C ALA A 135 8.37 -26.12 10.82
N ALA A 136 9.34 -25.36 11.35
CA ALA A 136 9.84 -25.48 12.71
C ALA A 136 9.05 -24.62 13.74
N ARG A 137 8.07 -23.81 13.31
CA ARG A 137 7.33 -22.84 14.12
C ARG A 137 5.88 -23.27 14.32
N ALA A 138 5.61 -24.07 15.38
CA ALA A 138 4.27 -24.55 15.71
C ALA A 138 3.27 -23.40 15.94
N ASP A 139 3.71 -22.29 16.55
CA ASP A 139 2.93 -21.09 16.80
C ASP A 139 2.33 -20.46 15.52
N LEU A 140 3.13 -20.41 14.45
CA LEU A 140 2.66 -19.89 13.14
C LEU A 140 1.69 -20.86 12.46
N GLN A 141 1.97 -22.16 12.55
CA GLN A 141 1.09 -23.20 12.00
C GLN A 141 -0.27 -23.22 12.71
N GLU A 142 -0.30 -23.04 14.03
CA GLU A 142 -1.53 -22.92 14.80
C GLU A 142 -2.32 -21.66 14.42
N GLN A 143 -1.65 -20.53 14.24
CA GLN A 143 -2.30 -19.28 13.78
C GLN A 143 -2.93 -19.45 12.39
N ASP A 144 -2.24 -20.12 11.47
CA ASP A 144 -2.76 -20.36 10.13
C ASP A 144 -3.88 -21.41 10.13
N ALA A 145 -3.79 -22.41 10.99
CA ALA A 145 -4.87 -23.38 11.20
C ALA A 145 -6.12 -22.69 11.78
N ALA A 146 -5.95 -21.81 12.76
CA ALA A 146 -7.05 -20.99 13.30
C ALA A 146 -7.69 -20.08 12.24
N ALA A 147 -6.87 -19.58 11.29
CA ALA A 147 -7.34 -18.85 10.11
C ALA A 147 -7.92 -19.76 9.00
N ARG A 148 -8.16 -21.02 9.28
CA ARG A 148 -8.64 -22.09 8.35
C ARG A 148 -7.69 -22.39 7.19
N MET A 149 -6.41 -22.07 7.30
CA MET A 149 -5.39 -22.35 6.27
C MET A 149 -4.28 -23.29 6.78
N PRO A 150 -4.60 -24.51 7.29
CA PRO A 150 -3.59 -25.42 7.87
C PRO A 150 -2.52 -25.88 6.87
N LYS A 151 -2.78 -25.81 5.57
CA LYS A 151 -1.83 -26.19 4.51
C LYS A 151 -1.03 -25.03 3.94
N LEU A 152 -1.04 -23.86 4.60
CA LEU A 152 -0.33 -22.68 4.08
C LEU A 152 1.18 -22.93 3.94
N GLY A 153 1.79 -23.69 4.85
CA GLY A 153 3.20 -24.06 4.77
C GLY A 153 3.53 -24.90 3.53
N GLU A 154 2.63 -25.81 3.12
CA GLU A 154 2.77 -26.60 1.89
C GLU A 154 2.67 -25.71 0.65
N VAL A 155 1.69 -24.78 0.62
CA VAL A 155 1.54 -23.77 -0.44
C VAL A 155 2.80 -22.91 -0.53
N TYR A 156 3.32 -22.43 0.60
CA TYR A 156 4.52 -21.61 0.64
C TYR A 156 5.74 -22.35 0.11
N ASN A 157 5.94 -23.60 0.52
CA ASN A 157 7.06 -24.41 0.03
C ASN A 157 6.99 -24.62 -1.49
N GLN A 158 5.83 -25.04 -2.01
CA GLN A 158 5.65 -25.27 -3.44
C GLN A 158 5.79 -23.97 -4.26
N TYR A 159 5.30 -22.84 -3.73
CA TYR A 159 5.50 -21.54 -4.34
C TYR A 159 6.99 -21.20 -4.50
N MET A 160 7.76 -21.32 -3.42
CA MET A 160 9.20 -21.06 -3.44
C MET A 160 9.97 -21.98 -4.39
N GLU A 161 9.64 -23.28 -4.39
CA GLU A 161 10.24 -24.26 -5.32
C GLU A 161 9.95 -23.90 -6.78
N ARG A 162 8.71 -23.47 -7.07
CA ARG A 162 8.29 -23.11 -8.41
C ARG A 162 9.01 -21.86 -8.91
N CYS A 163 9.09 -20.82 -8.08
CA CYS A 163 9.87 -19.61 -8.38
C CYS A 163 11.35 -19.97 -8.62
N PHE A 164 11.92 -20.85 -7.79
CA PHE A 164 13.31 -21.28 -7.95
C PHE A 164 13.54 -22.04 -9.28
N ARG A 165 12.66 -22.97 -9.65
CA ARG A 165 12.75 -23.71 -10.93
C ARG A 165 12.58 -22.79 -12.14
N ALA A 166 11.73 -21.76 -12.03
CA ALA A 166 11.55 -20.75 -13.07
C ALA A 166 12.72 -19.76 -13.18
N GLY A 167 13.71 -19.85 -12.29
CA GLY A 167 14.77 -18.82 -12.19
C GLY A 167 14.19 -17.45 -11.92
N ALA A 168 13.18 -17.36 -11.05
CA ALA A 168 12.47 -16.14 -10.75
C ALA A 168 12.47 -15.83 -9.24
N MET A 169 12.40 -14.54 -8.91
CA MET A 169 12.24 -14.02 -7.56
C MET A 169 11.11 -12.99 -7.56
N ASP A 170 10.26 -12.98 -6.52
CA ASP A 170 9.40 -11.83 -6.28
C ASP A 170 10.12 -10.70 -5.52
N PHE A 171 9.45 -9.57 -5.30
CA PHE A 171 10.07 -8.43 -4.62
C PHE A 171 10.56 -8.77 -3.19
N ASP A 172 9.81 -9.58 -2.45
CA ASP A 172 10.19 -9.97 -1.09
C ASP A 172 11.40 -10.92 -1.10
N ASP A 173 11.53 -11.75 -2.16
CA ASP A 173 12.68 -12.62 -2.34
C ASP A 173 13.98 -11.82 -2.50
N LEU A 174 13.95 -10.64 -3.11
CA LEU A 174 15.17 -9.81 -3.26
C LEU A 174 15.79 -9.49 -1.89
N LEU A 175 14.95 -9.20 -0.89
CA LEU A 175 15.41 -8.94 0.48
C LEU A 175 15.75 -10.23 1.24
N LEU A 176 14.88 -11.23 1.14
CA LEU A 176 15.07 -12.54 1.79
C LEU A 176 16.37 -13.19 1.31
N LYS A 177 16.60 -13.25 -0.02
CA LYS A 177 17.77 -13.88 -0.62
C LYS A 177 19.05 -13.09 -0.40
N THR A 178 18.99 -11.77 -0.27
CA THR A 178 20.15 -10.96 0.13
C THR A 178 20.57 -11.26 1.57
N ASN A 179 19.61 -11.38 2.50
CA ASN A 179 19.91 -11.81 3.87
C ASN A 179 20.48 -13.24 3.89
N GLU A 180 19.90 -14.16 3.11
CA GLU A 180 20.41 -15.53 2.98
C GLU A 180 21.84 -15.56 2.41
N LEU A 181 22.12 -14.75 1.37
CA LEU A 181 23.44 -14.61 0.77
C LEU A 181 24.48 -14.18 1.82
N PHE A 182 24.21 -13.12 2.55
CA PHE A 182 25.13 -12.57 3.53
C PHE A 182 25.34 -13.50 4.75
N ALA A 183 24.31 -14.24 5.14
CA ALA A 183 24.41 -15.20 6.23
C ALA A 183 25.19 -16.46 5.83
N ARG A 184 25.03 -16.96 4.59
CA ARG A 184 25.66 -18.21 4.14
C ARG A 184 27.03 -18.03 3.54
N PHE A 185 27.33 -16.83 3.02
CA PHE A 185 28.58 -16.53 2.32
C PHE A 185 29.25 -15.29 2.92
N PRO A 186 29.98 -15.45 4.05
CA PRO A 186 30.67 -14.34 4.71
C PRO A 186 31.69 -13.60 3.83
N ASP A 187 32.27 -14.28 2.85
CA ASP A 187 33.19 -13.68 1.88
C ASP A 187 32.44 -12.69 0.94
N ALA A 188 31.21 -13.01 0.54
CA ALA A 188 30.37 -12.08 -0.21
C ALA A 188 30.01 -10.86 0.67
N LEU A 189 29.61 -11.06 1.92
CA LEU A 189 29.36 -9.95 2.85
C LEU A 189 30.60 -9.07 3.02
N ALA A 190 31.77 -9.67 3.28
CA ALA A 190 33.04 -8.94 3.46
C ALA A 190 33.41 -8.11 2.21
N LYS A 191 33.17 -8.63 1.00
CA LYS A 191 33.36 -7.93 -0.27
C LYS A 191 32.54 -6.64 -0.32
N TYR A 192 31.26 -6.69 0.05
CA TYR A 192 30.38 -5.52 0.03
C TYR A 192 30.59 -4.60 1.22
N GLN A 193 30.97 -5.08 2.38
CA GLN A 193 31.43 -4.26 3.51
C GLN A 193 32.66 -3.43 3.14
N GLU A 194 33.68 -4.04 2.49
CA GLU A 194 34.87 -3.32 2.05
C GLU A 194 34.56 -2.30 0.96
N ARG A 195 33.60 -2.62 0.06
CA ARG A 195 33.18 -1.73 -0.99
C ARG A 195 32.40 -0.54 -0.44
N PHE A 196 31.46 -0.76 0.50
CA PHE A 196 30.57 0.26 1.02
C PHE A 196 31.01 0.70 2.42
N ARG A 197 32.00 1.55 2.47
CA ARG A 197 32.54 2.06 3.75
C ARG A 197 31.64 3.10 4.40
N TYR A 198 30.76 3.76 3.63
CA TYR A 198 29.80 4.74 4.10
C TYR A 198 28.40 4.34 3.66
N LEU A 199 27.51 4.11 4.61
CA LEU A 199 26.10 3.79 4.37
C LEU A 199 25.23 4.99 4.74
N LEU A 200 24.39 5.43 3.80
CA LEU A 200 23.42 6.48 4.04
C LEU A 200 22.01 5.92 3.73
N VAL A 201 21.08 6.11 4.65
CA VAL A 201 19.72 5.59 4.50
C VAL A 201 18.72 6.70 4.72
N ASP A 202 17.91 6.98 3.70
CA ASP A 202 16.77 7.91 3.77
C ASP A 202 15.49 7.18 4.21
N GLU A 203 14.55 7.93 4.80
CA GLU A 203 13.26 7.45 5.28
C GLU A 203 13.39 6.18 6.16
N TYR A 204 14.37 6.18 7.08
CA TYR A 204 14.73 5.00 7.87
C TYR A 204 13.58 4.43 8.71
N GLN A 205 12.58 5.24 9.08
CA GLN A 205 11.38 4.84 9.80
C GLN A 205 10.48 3.88 9.00
N ASP A 206 10.64 3.81 7.67
CA ASP A 206 9.84 2.94 6.81
C ASP A 206 10.51 1.60 6.52
N THR A 207 11.69 1.34 7.09
CA THR A 207 12.40 0.08 6.88
C THR A 207 11.68 -1.09 7.55
N ASN A 208 11.60 -2.22 6.83
CA ASN A 208 11.14 -3.49 7.40
C ASN A 208 12.29 -4.25 8.07
N HIS A 209 11.96 -5.38 8.72
CA HIS A 209 12.95 -6.18 9.45
C HIS A 209 14.07 -6.72 8.53
N ALA A 210 13.74 -7.17 7.32
CA ALA A 210 14.71 -7.69 6.38
C ALA A 210 15.69 -6.59 5.92
N GLN A 211 15.22 -5.40 5.62
CA GLN A 211 16.02 -4.23 5.24
C GLN A 211 16.92 -3.77 6.39
N TYR A 212 16.36 -3.70 7.60
CA TYR A 212 17.12 -3.37 8.80
C TYR A 212 18.32 -4.31 9.01
N LEU A 213 18.12 -5.63 8.89
CA LEU A 213 19.20 -6.60 9.07
C LEU A 213 20.26 -6.51 7.99
N ILE A 214 19.88 -6.26 6.73
CA ILE A 214 20.87 -6.05 5.65
C ILE A 214 21.72 -4.81 5.93
N VAL A 215 21.09 -3.69 6.31
CA VAL A 215 21.80 -2.45 6.65
C VAL A 215 22.76 -2.70 7.82
N LYS A 216 22.28 -3.37 8.87
CA LYS A 216 23.08 -3.71 10.06
C LYS A 216 24.28 -4.60 9.70
N ALA A 217 24.07 -5.61 8.85
CA ALA A 217 25.16 -6.49 8.39
C ALA A 217 26.20 -5.73 7.57
N LEU A 218 25.79 -4.88 6.63
CA LEU A 218 26.71 -4.09 5.82
C LEU A 218 27.48 -3.05 6.65
N ALA A 219 26.82 -2.41 7.62
CA ALA A 219 27.44 -1.40 8.48
C ALA A 219 28.45 -1.99 9.49
N ALA A 220 28.32 -3.27 9.86
CA ALA A 220 29.02 -3.87 11.02
C ALA A 220 30.54 -3.77 11.00
N ARG A 221 31.17 -3.57 9.84
CA ARG A 221 32.65 -3.51 9.76
C ARG A 221 33.22 -2.13 10.07
N PHE A 222 32.58 -1.07 9.58
CA PHE A 222 33.10 0.31 9.67
C PHE A 222 32.21 1.22 10.54
N GLU A 223 30.97 0.85 10.78
CA GLU A 223 29.95 1.60 11.52
C GLU A 223 29.74 3.05 11.04
N ASN A 224 30.22 3.36 9.82
CA ASN A 224 29.99 4.66 9.17
C ASN A 224 28.59 4.71 8.58
N ILE A 225 27.59 4.69 9.44
CA ILE A 225 26.17 4.72 9.04
C ILE A 225 25.55 6.08 9.36
N CYS A 226 24.84 6.65 8.38
CA CYS A 226 24.05 7.86 8.54
C CYS A 226 22.62 7.58 8.15
N VAL A 227 21.70 7.57 9.11
CA VAL A 227 20.28 7.41 8.86
C VAL A 227 19.57 8.74 9.04
N VAL A 228 18.62 9.01 8.14
CA VAL A 228 17.74 10.16 8.18
C VAL A 228 16.31 9.68 8.18
N GLY A 229 15.46 10.26 9.02
CA GLY A 229 14.07 9.86 9.10
C GLY A 229 13.21 10.78 9.95
N ASP A 230 11.91 10.50 9.89
CA ASP A 230 10.88 11.17 10.67
C ASP A 230 9.88 10.13 11.19
N ASP A 231 9.94 9.82 12.46
CA ASP A 231 9.02 8.86 13.09
C ASP A 231 7.55 9.27 12.93
N ALA A 232 7.25 10.57 12.89
CA ALA A 232 5.91 11.10 12.61
C ALA A 232 5.41 10.82 11.17
N GLN A 233 6.29 10.38 10.27
CA GLN A 233 5.94 10.00 8.90
C GLN A 233 6.03 8.47 8.65
N SER A 234 6.08 7.65 9.71
CA SER A 234 6.02 6.18 9.59
C SER A 234 4.59 5.73 9.33
N ILE A 235 4.27 5.42 8.06
CA ILE A 235 2.92 5.12 7.56
C ILE A 235 2.85 3.86 6.69
N TYR A 236 3.85 2.98 6.74
CA TYR A 236 3.93 1.78 5.91
C TYR A 236 3.99 0.48 6.73
N SER A 237 3.40 0.43 7.95
CA SER A 237 3.36 -0.80 8.75
C SER A 237 2.63 -1.94 8.03
N PHE A 238 1.61 -1.62 7.23
CA PHE A 238 0.89 -2.59 6.40
C PHE A 238 1.77 -3.24 5.30
N ARG A 239 2.96 -2.67 5.01
CA ARG A 239 4.02 -3.23 4.16
C ARG A 239 5.17 -3.83 4.96
N GLY A 240 5.00 -4.01 6.27
CA GLY A 240 6.00 -4.56 7.17
C GLY A 240 7.03 -3.55 7.69
N ALA A 241 6.86 -2.25 7.45
CA ALA A 241 7.69 -1.22 8.07
C ALA A 241 7.58 -1.29 9.59
N ASN A 242 8.70 -1.06 10.28
CA ASN A 242 8.75 -1.12 11.72
C ASN A 242 9.37 0.16 12.30
N ILE A 243 8.53 1.00 12.84
CA ILE A 243 8.95 2.28 13.46
C ILE A 243 10.01 2.08 14.56
N ARG A 244 10.04 0.90 15.20
CA ARG A 244 11.03 0.60 16.23
C ARG A 244 12.46 0.60 15.70
N ASN A 245 12.67 0.43 14.39
CA ASN A 245 14.00 0.52 13.80
C ASN A 245 14.61 1.92 14.01
N ILE A 246 13.82 2.98 13.83
CA ILE A 246 14.31 4.35 14.08
C ILE A 246 14.31 4.68 15.58
N LEU A 247 13.27 4.29 16.34
CA LEU A 247 13.17 4.56 17.76
C LEU A 247 14.29 3.90 18.58
N ASN A 248 14.76 2.71 18.15
CA ASN A 248 15.80 1.96 18.83
C ASN A 248 17.20 2.15 18.24
N PHE A 249 17.38 3.03 17.24
CA PHE A 249 18.67 3.20 16.56
C PHE A 249 19.84 3.47 17.51
N GLN A 250 19.64 4.32 18.53
CA GLN A 250 20.66 4.61 19.54
C GLN A 250 20.97 3.42 20.47
N LYS A 251 20.09 2.43 20.57
CA LYS A 251 20.37 1.18 21.29
C LYS A 251 21.29 0.26 20.47
N ASP A 252 21.11 0.26 19.14
CA ASP A 252 21.96 -0.50 18.23
C ASP A 252 23.33 0.14 18.03
N TYR A 253 23.39 1.49 18.06
CA TYR A 253 24.61 2.29 17.87
C TYR A 253 24.71 3.33 19.00
N PRO A 254 25.18 2.95 20.20
CA PRO A 254 25.20 3.84 21.37
C PRO A 254 26.05 5.11 21.18
N ASP A 255 27.11 5.02 20.39
CA ASP A 255 28.03 6.14 20.10
C ASP A 255 27.54 7.04 18.95
N ALA A 256 26.37 6.75 18.39
CA ALA A 256 25.83 7.54 17.28
C ALA A 256 25.42 8.95 17.74
N ALA A 257 25.98 9.96 17.08
CA ALA A 257 25.55 11.34 17.27
C ALA A 257 24.14 11.55 16.75
N LEU A 258 23.31 12.26 17.52
CA LEU A 258 21.93 12.60 17.18
C LEU A 258 21.85 14.08 16.80
N TYR A 259 21.29 14.34 15.63
CA TYR A 259 21.02 15.70 15.13
C TYR A 259 19.51 15.85 14.88
N LYS A 260 18.95 16.99 15.27
CA LYS A 260 17.54 17.31 15.01
C LYS A 260 17.45 18.42 13.96
N LEU A 261 16.60 18.23 12.96
CA LEU A 261 16.24 19.26 11.98
C LEU A 261 14.80 19.69 12.26
N GLU A 262 14.66 20.79 12.98
CA GLU A 262 13.36 21.26 13.50
C GLU A 262 12.79 22.44 12.69
N GLN A 263 13.60 23.13 11.87
CA GLN A 263 13.10 24.20 11.01
C GLN A 263 12.42 23.64 9.75
N ASN A 264 11.14 23.99 9.59
CA ASN A 264 10.36 23.70 8.39
C ASN A 264 10.49 24.87 7.39
N TYR A 265 10.79 24.55 6.14
CA TYR A 265 10.94 25.51 5.05
C TYR A 265 9.79 25.45 4.03
N ARG A 266 8.81 24.57 4.24
CA ARG A 266 7.73 24.30 3.31
C ARG A 266 6.46 25.08 3.65
N SER A 267 5.94 24.86 4.84
CA SER A 267 4.57 25.22 5.22
C SER A 267 4.50 26.53 6.01
N THR A 268 3.33 27.16 5.98
CA THR A 268 3.02 28.32 6.83
C THR A 268 2.96 27.95 8.31
N GLN A 269 3.09 28.94 9.21
CA GLN A 269 3.14 28.71 10.66
C GLN A 269 1.91 27.96 11.17
N ARG A 270 0.70 28.32 10.70
CA ARG A 270 -0.55 27.67 11.17
C ARG A 270 -0.60 26.19 10.81
N ILE A 271 -0.13 25.81 9.62
CA ILE A 271 -0.04 24.41 9.21
C ILE A 271 0.96 23.65 10.09
N VAL A 272 2.13 24.24 10.35
CA VAL A 272 3.16 23.63 11.20
C VAL A 272 2.66 23.45 12.63
N GLN A 273 2.05 24.48 13.21
CA GLN A 273 1.51 24.45 14.58
C GLN A 273 0.38 23.40 14.72
N ALA A 274 -0.58 23.39 13.79
CA ALA A 274 -1.64 22.39 13.77
C ALA A 274 -1.09 20.96 13.64
N ALA A 275 -0.08 20.75 12.80
CA ALA A 275 0.57 19.46 12.65
C ALA A 275 1.32 19.03 13.92
N ASN A 276 1.99 19.95 14.63
CA ASN A 276 2.64 19.65 15.91
C ASN A 276 1.62 19.24 16.98
N VAL A 277 0.52 19.99 17.12
CA VAL A 277 -0.55 19.65 18.06
C VAL A 277 -1.11 18.26 17.76
N LEU A 278 -1.46 17.99 16.50
CA LEU A 278 -1.96 16.69 16.07
C LEU A 278 -1.02 15.55 16.48
N ILE A 279 0.25 15.64 16.12
CA ILE A 279 1.19 14.53 16.33
C ILE A 279 1.57 14.37 17.81
N SER A 280 1.44 15.39 18.63
CA SER A 280 1.71 15.32 20.07
C SER A 280 0.81 14.31 20.83
N HIS A 281 -0.33 13.94 20.25
CA HIS A 281 -1.24 12.91 20.79
C HIS A 281 -0.68 11.49 20.67
N ASN A 282 0.35 11.25 19.81
CA ASN A 282 1.07 9.97 19.78
C ASN A 282 2.03 9.87 20.96
N LYS A 283 2.12 8.69 21.57
CA LYS A 283 3.01 8.47 22.73
C LYS A 283 4.38 7.94 22.32
N GLU A 284 4.43 7.05 21.31
CA GLU A 284 5.69 6.51 20.80
C GLU A 284 6.24 7.45 19.72
N GLN A 285 7.07 8.40 20.12
CA GLN A 285 7.70 9.36 19.21
C GLN A 285 9.06 9.83 19.72
N LEU A 286 9.88 10.34 18.79
CA LEU A 286 11.12 11.04 19.11
C LEU A 286 10.81 12.52 19.34
N GLU A 287 11.24 13.04 20.46
CA GLU A 287 10.97 14.44 20.85
C GLU A 287 11.62 15.41 19.88
N LYS A 288 10.80 16.24 19.22
CA LYS A 288 11.20 17.32 18.32
C LYS A 288 10.15 18.42 18.34
N ASP A 289 10.56 19.66 18.18
CA ASP A 289 9.69 20.83 18.05
C ASP A 289 9.89 21.46 16.68
N VAL A 290 8.95 21.25 15.77
CA VAL A 290 9.03 21.75 14.39
C VAL A 290 8.50 23.18 14.33
N TRP A 291 9.33 24.11 13.86
CA TRP A 291 9.01 25.52 13.74
C TRP A 291 9.34 26.05 12.35
N THR A 292 8.79 27.22 11.97
CA THR A 292 9.05 27.86 10.67
C THR A 292 9.13 29.38 10.78
N GLU A 293 9.97 29.97 9.93
CA GLU A 293 10.03 31.43 9.70
C GLU A 293 9.07 31.90 8.59
N ASN A 294 8.39 30.97 7.93
CA ASN A 294 7.42 31.32 6.90
C ASN A 294 6.27 32.16 7.47
N PRO A 295 5.51 32.86 6.63
CA PRO A 295 4.36 33.67 7.08
C PRO A 295 3.37 32.87 7.92
N LEU A 296 2.57 33.57 8.72
CA LEU A 296 1.51 32.96 9.55
C LEU A 296 0.56 32.10 8.71
N GLY A 297 0.23 32.56 7.51
CA GLY A 297 -0.68 31.89 6.59
C GLY A 297 -2.15 32.05 6.95
N GLU A 298 -3.01 31.51 6.10
CA GLU A 298 -4.45 31.46 6.33
C GLU A 298 -4.81 30.34 7.31
N LYS A 299 -6.00 30.43 7.90
CA LYS A 299 -6.55 29.35 8.73
C LYS A 299 -6.84 28.13 7.89
N ILE A 300 -6.70 26.95 8.48
CA ILE A 300 -7.09 25.69 7.87
C ILE A 300 -8.62 25.65 7.82
N VAL A 301 -9.17 25.51 6.63
CA VAL A 301 -10.63 25.50 6.45
C VAL A 301 -11.16 24.10 6.74
N VAL A 302 -12.10 23.98 7.66
CA VAL A 302 -12.87 22.77 7.92
C VAL A 302 -14.26 22.95 7.36
N HIS A 303 -14.64 22.17 6.33
CA HIS A 303 -15.93 22.29 5.65
C HIS A 303 -16.78 21.03 5.80
N GLN A 304 -18.00 21.20 6.31
CA GLN A 304 -19.02 20.17 6.35
C GLN A 304 -19.88 20.24 5.09
N SER A 305 -19.99 19.14 4.37
CA SER A 305 -20.94 18.96 3.25
C SER A 305 -22.13 18.09 3.68
N VAL A 306 -23.25 18.18 2.96
CA VAL A 306 -24.40 17.33 3.23
C VAL A 306 -24.15 15.89 2.78
N SER A 307 -23.62 15.73 1.57
CA SER A 307 -23.30 14.43 0.97
C SER A 307 -21.89 14.40 0.39
N ASP A 308 -21.43 13.21 -0.01
CA ASP A 308 -20.16 13.03 -0.73
C ASP A 308 -20.14 13.71 -2.11
N SER A 309 -21.31 13.79 -2.77
CA SER A 309 -21.44 14.54 -4.02
C SER A 309 -21.30 16.05 -3.78
N ASP A 310 -21.89 16.58 -2.71
CA ASP A 310 -21.76 17.99 -2.33
C ASP A 310 -20.33 18.32 -1.90
N GLU A 311 -19.64 17.39 -1.23
CA GLU A 311 -18.21 17.51 -0.90
C GLU A 311 -17.37 17.66 -2.17
N GLY A 312 -17.61 16.81 -3.17
CA GLY A 312 -16.95 16.91 -4.47
C GLY A 312 -17.22 18.25 -5.18
N GLN A 313 -18.48 18.73 -5.14
CA GLN A 313 -18.85 20.02 -5.74
C GLN A 313 -18.17 21.19 -5.02
N TYR A 314 -18.13 21.19 -3.70
CA TYR A 314 -17.44 22.21 -2.91
C TYR A 314 -15.96 22.29 -3.27
N VAL A 315 -15.27 21.15 -3.32
CA VAL A 315 -13.84 21.09 -3.67
C VAL A 315 -13.62 21.60 -5.10
N ALA A 316 -14.39 21.13 -6.07
CA ALA A 316 -14.27 21.58 -7.47
C ALA A 316 -14.59 23.07 -7.63
N GLN A 317 -15.59 23.60 -6.89
CA GLN A 317 -15.89 25.03 -6.87
C GLN A 317 -14.74 25.84 -6.27
N THR A 318 -14.18 25.40 -5.15
CA THR A 318 -13.06 26.07 -4.49
C THR A 318 -11.82 26.11 -5.39
N VAL A 319 -11.48 25.00 -6.04
CA VAL A 319 -10.41 24.97 -7.04
C VAL A 319 -10.66 25.97 -8.15
N TRP A 320 -11.89 25.97 -8.72
CA TRP A 320 -12.25 26.90 -9.80
C TRP A 320 -12.14 28.36 -9.35
N ASP A 321 -12.64 28.70 -8.16
CA ASP A 321 -12.59 30.04 -7.59
C ASP A 321 -11.14 30.51 -7.39
N LEU A 322 -10.27 29.66 -6.83
CA LEU A 322 -8.87 30.00 -6.59
C LEU A 322 -8.07 30.18 -7.89
N VAL A 323 -8.33 29.36 -8.90
CA VAL A 323 -7.71 29.50 -10.23
C VAL A 323 -8.11 30.81 -10.86
N HIS A 324 -9.41 31.17 -10.84
CA HIS A 324 -9.88 32.37 -11.54
C HIS A 324 -9.68 33.68 -10.77
N ARG A 325 -9.75 33.66 -9.44
CA ARG A 325 -9.61 34.85 -8.60
C ARG A 325 -8.17 35.15 -8.23
N GLU A 326 -7.35 34.10 -8.00
CA GLU A 326 -5.96 34.25 -7.57
C GLU A 326 -4.95 33.87 -8.65
N GLN A 327 -5.42 33.53 -9.87
CA GLN A 327 -4.58 33.14 -11.01
C GLN A 327 -3.65 31.96 -10.70
N ARG A 328 -4.14 30.99 -9.89
CA ARG A 328 -3.38 29.77 -9.59
C ARG A 328 -3.40 28.81 -10.76
N SER A 329 -2.36 27.97 -10.83
CA SER A 329 -2.29 26.86 -11.78
C SER A 329 -3.10 25.67 -11.25
N TYR A 330 -3.73 24.87 -12.12
CA TYR A 330 -4.35 23.61 -11.70
C TYR A 330 -3.35 22.64 -11.07
N GLY A 331 -2.06 22.71 -11.42
CA GLY A 331 -1.00 21.93 -10.79
C GLY A 331 -0.68 22.30 -9.33
N ASP A 332 -1.20 23.43 -8.83
CA ASP A 332 -1.02 23.86 -7.44
C ASP A 332 -1.89 23.07 -6.46
N PHE A 333 -2.84 22.26 -6.96
CA PHE A 333 -3.86 21.62 -6.14
C PHE A 333 -3.66 20.11 -6.03
N ALA A 334 -3.77 19.59 -4.81
CA ALA A 334 -3.88 18.16 -4.56
C ALA A 334 -5.13 17.83 -3.73
N ILE A 335 -5.85 16.79 -4.13
CA ILE A 335 -6.98 16.20 -3.41
C ILE A 335 -6.52 14.86 -2.87
N LEU A 336 -6.39 14.79 -1.54
CA LEU A 336 -5.85 13.65 -0.81
C LEU A 336 -6.99 12.90 -0.12
N TYR A 337 -7.10 11.60 -0.38
CA TYR A 337 -8.12 10.74 0.21
C TYR A 337 -7.51 9.49 0.84
N ARG A 338 -8.27 8.87 1.76
CA ARG A 338 -7.81 7.67 2.47
C ARG A 338 -7.87 6.41 1.60
N THR A 339 -8.87 6.30 0.72
CA THR A 339 -9.10 5.14 -0.15
C THR A 339 -9.42 5.58 -1.58
N ASN A 340 -8.97 4.79 -2.57
CA ASN A 340 -9.22 5.08 -3.99
C ASN A 340 -10.72 5.17 -4.35
N ALA A 341 -11.60 4.48 -3.61
CA ALA A 341 -13.04 4.54 -3.86
C ALA A 341 -13.64 5.94 -3.68
N GLN A 342 -12.98 6.82 -2.90
CA GLN A 342 -13.42 8.20 -2.68
C GLN A 342 -13.21 9.09 -3.91
N SER A 343 -12.30 8.73 -4.84
CA SER A 343 -11.93 9.60 -5.97
C SER A 343 -13.11 9.94 -6.88
N ARG A 344 -14.07 9.02 -7.03
CA ARG A 344 -15.13 9.12 -8.03
C ARG A 344 -15.98 10.39 -7.89
N SER A 345 -16.41 10.78 -6.69
CA SER A 345 -17.22 11.98 -6.46
C SER A 345 -16.47 13.24 -6.86
N PHE A 346 -15.16 13.29 -6.61
CA PHE A 346 -14.29 14.40 -7.00
C PHE A 346 -14.03 14.43 -8.51
N GLU A 347 -13.78 13.27 -9.13
CA GLU A 347 -13.63 13.15 -10.58
C GLU A 347 -14.86 13.66 -11.33
N ASP A 348 -16.06 13.22 -10.90
CA ASP A 348 -17.31 13.64 -11.52
C ASP A 348 -17.55 15.15 -11.35
N ALA A 349 -17.23 15.71 -10.19
CA ALA A 349 -17.37 17.14 -9.92
C ALA A 349 -16.39 18.00 -10.76
N LEU A 350 -15.12 17.58 -10.84
CA LEU A 350 -14.09 18.25 -11.66
C LEU A 350 -14.43 18.17 -13.14
N ARG A 351 -14.89 17.00 -13.63
CA ARG A 351 -15.30 16.80 -15.03
C ARG A 351 -16.47 17.69 -15.41
N ARG A 352 -17.49 17.82 -14.55
CA ARG A 352 -18.65 18.70 -14.79
C ARG A 352 -18.25 20.16 -14.96
N ARG A 353 -17.12 20.59 -14.39
CA ARG A 353 -16.60 21.95 -14.50
C ARG A 353 -15.48 22.09 -15.53
N ASN A 354 -15.18 21.01 -16.29
CA ASN A 354 -14.08 20.98 -17.24
C ASN A 354 -12.72 21.33 -16.60
N ILE A 355 -12.50 20.95 -15.32
CA ILE A 355 -11.23 21.11 -14.63
C ILE A 355 -10.36 19.91 -14.97
N PRO A 356 -9.16 20.13 -15.55
CA PRO A 356 -8.24 19.03 -15.86
C PRO A 356 -7.71 18.41 -14.56
N TYR A 357 -7.73 17.09 -14.49
CA TYR A 357 -7.23 16.35 -13.33
C TYR A 357 -6.48 15.08 -13.75
N GLN A 358 -5.72 14.54 -12.80
CA GLN A 358 -4.97 13.32 -12.94
C GLN A 358 -5.05 12.49 -11.66
N ILE A 359 -5.30 11.18 -11.82
CA ILE A 359 -5.34 10.25 -10.69
C ILE A 359 -3.99 9.54 -10.59
N TYR A 360 -3.38 9.63 -9.41
CA TYR A 360 -2.26 8.79 -9.04
C TYR A 360 -2.77 7.52 -8.33
N GLY A 361 -2.19 6.35 -8.69
CA GLY A 361 -2.56 5.06 -8.10
C GLY A 361 -3.76 4.39 -8.76
N GLY A 362 -4.07 4.77 -10.00
CA GLY A 362 -4.87 3.96 -10.91
C GLY A 362 -4.05 2.76 -11.42
N LEU A 363 -4.53 2.06 -12.49
CA LEU A 363 -3.70 1.03 -13.14
C LEU A 363 -2.47 1.70 -13.75
N SER A 364 -1.31 1.31 -13.27
CA SER A 364 -0.02 1.71 -13.80
C SER A 364 0.09 1.37 -15.29
N PHE A 365 0.81 2.19 -16.03
CA PHE A 365 1.08 1.94 -17.45
C PHE A 365 1.60 0.52 -17.68
N TYR A 366 2.57 0.06 -16.90
CA TYR A 366 3.14 -1.28 -17.01
C TYR A 366 2.22 -2.40 -16.52
N GLN A 367 1.11 -2.08 -15.84
CA GLN A 367 0.08 -3.03 -15.43
C GLN A 367 -1.04 -3.19 -16.46
N ARG A 368 -1.10 -2.36 -17.49
CA ARG A 368 -2.08 -2.46 -18.57
C ARG A 368 -1.89 -3.77 -19.32
N LYS A 369 -3.02 -4.39 -19.70
CA LYS A 369 -3.04 -5.73 -20.30
C LYS A 369 -2.11 -5.82 -21.52
N GLU A 370 -2.24 -4.89 -22.48
CA GLU A 370 -1.48 -4.85 -23.73
C GLU A 370 0.02 -4.70 -23.49
N ILE A 371 0.41 -3.92 -22.48
CA ILE A 371 1.82 -3.71 -22.10
C ILE A 371 2.38 -4.99 -21.49
N LYS A 372 1.65 -5.62 -20.54
CA LYS A 372 2.04 -6.92 -19.98
C LYS A 372 2.14 -8.02 -21.04
N ASP A 373 1.30 -7.96 -22.07
CA ASP A 373 1.35 -8.93 -23.18
C ASP A 373 2.67 -8.80 -23.97
N VAL A 374 3.12 -7.58 -24.28
CA VAL A 374 4.42 -7.34 -24.90
C VAL A 374 5.56 -7.74 -23.96
N LEU A 375 5.52 -7.29 -22.70
CA LEU A 375 6.56 -7.60 -21.72
C LEU A 375 6.69 -9.10 -21.45
N ALA A 376 5.62 -9.87 -21.55
CA ALA A 376 5.69 -11.32 -21.39
C ALA A 376 6.49 -11.99 -22.52
N TYR A 377 6.40 -11.50 -23.76
CA TYR A 377 7.32 -11.94 -24.83
C TYR A 377 8.76 -11.59 -24.50
N VAL A 378 9.00 -10.37 -24.06
CA VAL A 378 10.33 -9.89 -23.67
C VAL A 378 10.93 -10.73 -22.54
N ARG A 379 10.12 -11.05 -21.52
CA ARG A 379 10.52 -11.90 -20.40
C ARG A 379 10.93 -13.31 -20.87
N LEU A 380 10.16 -13.92 -21.79
CA LEU A 380 10.50 -15.23 -22.36
C LEU A 380 11.82 -15.21 -23.15
N VAL A 381 12.11 -14.13 -23.83
CA VAL A 381 13.39 -13.96 -24.55
C VAL A 381 14.56 -13.96 -23.59
N VAL A 382 14.42 -13.27 -22.44
CA VAL A 382 15.47 -13.21 -21.40
C VAL A 382 15.51 -14.49 -20.59
N ASN A 383 14.36 -15.01 -20.17
CA ASN A 383 14.24 -16.23 -19.39
C ASN A 383 13.14 -17.15 -19.95
N PRO A 384 13.48 -18.16 -20.79
CA PRO A 384 12.50 -19.09 -21.35
C PRO A 384 11.76 -19.92 -20.30
N ASN A 385 12.32 -20.08 -19.10
CA ASN A 385 11.72 -20.85 -18.02
C ASN A 385 10.65 -20.06 -17.23
N ASP A 386 10.38 -18.82 -17.61
CA ASP A 386 9.31 -18.01 -17.03
C ASP A 386 7.94 -18.56 -17.45
N GLU A 387 7.40 -19.41 -16.58
CA GLU A 387 6.14 -20.14 -16.83
C GLU A 387 4.95 -19.18 -16.96
N GLU A 388 4.91 -18.09 -16.20
CA GLU A 388 3.80 -17.14 -16.26
C GLU A 388 3.82 -16.33 -17.56
N ALA A 389 4.98 -15.89 -17.98
CA ALA A 389 5.14 -15.25 -19.28
C ALA A 389 4.80 -16.20 -20.43
N LEU A 390 5.24 -17.47 -20.34
CA LEU A 390 4.91 -18.50 -21.33
C LEU A 390 3.39 -18.72 -21.44
N ARG A 391 2.71 -18.94 -20.32
CA ARG A 391 1.24 -19.15 -20.26
C ARG A 391 0.48 -17.95 -20.84
N ARG A 392 0.97 -16.75 -20.61
CA ARG A 392 0.35 -15.52 -21.08
C ARG A 392 0.36 -15.39 -22.59
N VAL A 393 1.46 -15.74 -23.26
CA VAL A 393 1.66 -15.41 -24.68
C VAL A 393 1.66 -16.61 -25.62
N ILE A 394 1.69 -17.84 -25.13
CA ILE A 394 1.75 -19.03 -25.97
C ILE A 394 0.58 -19.10 -26.98
N ASN A 395 -0.59 -18.60 -26.61
CA ASN A 395 -1.77 -18.49 -27.48
C ASN A 395 -2.21 -17.05 -27.74
N LEU A 396 -1.32 -16.08 -27.63
CA LEU A 396 -1.60 -14.66 -27.91
C LEU A 396 -0.56 -14.09 -28.90
N PRO A 397 -0.94 -13.73 -30.14
CA PRO A 397 -2.25 -13.92 -30.78
C PRO A 397 -2.67 -15.39 -30.87
N ALA A 398 -3.96 -15.64 -31.13
CA ALA A 398 -4.52 -16.98 -31.11
C ALA A 398 -3.78 -17.95 -32.06
N ARG A 399 -3.18 -19.02 -31.51
CA ARG A 399 -2.44 -20.08 -32.23
C ARG A 399 -3.13 -21.43 -32.17
N GLY A 400 -4.33 -21.49 -31.56
CA GLY A 400 -5.04 -22.76 -31.36
C GLY A 400 -4.40 -23.63 -30.27
N ILE A 401 -3.70 -23.03 -29.31
CA ILE A 401 -3.12 -23.67 -28.12
C ILE A 401 -3.99 -23.29 -26.93
N GLY A 402 -4.96 -24.13 -26.61
CA GLY A 402 -5.93 -23.86 -25.51
C GLY A 402 -5.45 -24.36 -24.15
N ASP A 403 -6.21 -24.04 -23.10
CA ASP A 403 -5.91 -24.37 -21.71
C ASP A 403 -5.73 -25.88 -21.48
N THR A 404 -6.48 -26.72 -22.19
CA THR A 404 -6.32 -28.18 -22.11
C THR A 404 -4.96 -28.65 -22.59
N THR A 405 -4.39 -28.00 -23.62
CA THR A 405 -3.04 -28.29 -24.10
C THR A 405 -2.01 -27.85 -23.05
N ILE A 406 -2.17 -26.67 -22.48
CA ILE A 406 -1.30 -26.15 -21.41
C ILE A 406 -1.33 -27.05 -20.19
N ALA A 407 -2.52 -27.54 -19.80
CA ALA A 407 -2.65 -28.48 -18.69
C ALA A 407 -1.86 -29.78 -18.94
N ARG A 408 -1.94 -30.36 -20.17
CA ARG A 408 -1.16 -31.54 -20.54
C ARG A 408 0.33 -31.31 -20.54
N LEU A 409 0.79 -30.18 -21.08
CA LEU A 409 2.19 -29.76 -20.99
C LEU A 409 2.66 -29.71 -19.54
N THR A 410 1.85 -29.14 -18.64
CA THR A 410 2.17 -29.03 -17.22
C THR A 410 2.32 -30.39 -16.56
N ILE A 411 1.42 -31.36 -16.88
CA ILE A 411 1.50 -32.70 -16.33
C ILE A 411 2.81 -33.38 -16.76
N VAL A 412 3.14 -33.35 -18.05
CA VAL A 412 4.36 -34.00 -18.57
C VAL A 412 5.64 -33.30 -18.05
N ALA A 413 5.64 -31.97 -17.95
CA ALA A 413 6.75 -31.22 -17.37
C ALA A 413 6.99 -31.60 -15.91
N ASN A 414 5.92 -31.73 -15.12
CA ASN A 414 5.98 -32.16 -13.71
C ASN A 414 6.47 -33.62 -13.58
N GLU A 415 5.95 -34.54 -14.37
CA GLU A 415 6.38 -35.96 -14.38
C GLU A 415 7.87 -36.11 -14.71
N ARG A 416 8.38 -35.27 -15.62
CA ARG A 416 9.80 -35.26 -16.01
C ARG A 416 10.69 -34.35 -15.15
N GLN A 417 10.08 -33.61 -14.21
CA GLN A 417 10.77 -32.63 -13.36
C GLN A 417 11.58 -31.58 -14.16
N THR A 418 11.03 -31.13 -15.28
CA THR A 418 11.63 -30.16 -16.17
C THR A 418 10.77 -28.88 -16.22
N PRO A 419 11.35 -27.72 -16.61
CA PRO A 419 10.58 -26.53 -16.91
C PRO A 419 9.51 -26.77 -17.98
N LEU A 420 8.42 -26.01 -17.91
CA LEU A 420 7.33 -26.09 -18.89
C LEU A 420 7.82 -25.80 -20.31
N TRP A 421 8.82 -24.93 -20.47
CA TRP A 421 9.47 -24.61 -21.73
C TRP A 421 10.04 -25.84 -22.45
N GLU A 422 10.66 -26.75 -21.71
CA GLU A 422 11.21 -27.98 -22.31
C GLU A 422 10.09 -28.89 -22.88
N ALA A 423 8.92 -28.92 -22.25
CA ALA A 423 7.79 -29.65 -22.78
C ALA A 423 7.26 -29.00 -24.08
N VAL A 424 7.31 -27.67 -24.20
CA VAL A 424 6.93 -26.95 -25.43
C VAL A 424 7.93 -27.27 -26.55
N ARG A 425 9.23 -27.17 -26.28
CA ARG A 425 10.31 -27.45 -27.27
C ARG A 425 10.27 -28.88 -27.79
N ASN A 426 10.01 -29.81 -26.92
CA ASN A 426 10.02 -31.24 -27.24
C ASN A 426 8.63 -31.80 -27.60
N ALA A 427 7.66 -30.92 -27.95
CA ALA A 427 6.28 -31.29 -28.14
C ALA A 427 6.05 -32.32 -29.26
N THR A 428 6.96 -32.45 -30.23
CA THR A 428 6.91 -33.44 -31.29
C THR A 428 7.63 -34.75 -30.95
N THR A 429 8.49 -34.73 -29.90
CA THR A 429 9.30 -35.88 -29.48
C THR A 429 8.78 -36.54 -28.21
N TRP A 430 8.13 -35.76 -27.34
CA TRP A 430 7.52 -36.28 -26.10
C TRP A 430 6.04 -36.58 -26.33
N ASP A 431 5.57 -37.64 -25.67
CA ASP A 431 4.13 -37.94 -25.66
C ASP A 431 3.40 -36.97 -24.70
N LEU A 432 2.81 -35.96 -25.25
CA LEU A 432 2.03 -34.94 -24.52
C LEU A 432 0.52 -35.24 -24.54
N GLY A 433 0.09 -36.33 -25.19
CA GLY A 433 -1.32 -36.62 -25.41
C GLY A 433 -2.06 -35.58 -26.26
N VAL A 434 -1.33 -34.77 -27.06
CA VAL A 434 -1.89 -33.80 -28.00
C VAL A 434 -1.78 -34.29 -29.44
N ASN A 435 -2.64 -33.81 -30.34
CA ASN A 435 -2.53 -34.17 -31.75
C ASN A 435 -1.30 -33.53 -32.41
N ARG A 436 -0.83 -34.15 -33.50
CA ARG A 436 0.37 -33.69 -34.21
C ARG A 436 0.33 -32.20 -34.67
N PRO A 437 -0.79 -31.69 -35.24
CA PRO A 437 -0.85 -30.26 -35.58
C PRO A 437 -0.69 -29.30 -34.38
N THR A 438 -1.14 -29.72 -33.20
CA THR A 438 -0.95 -28.91 -31.97
C THR A 438 0.50 -29.00 -31.50
N ALA A 439 1.14 -30.18 -31.57
CA ALA A 439 2.56 -30.32 -31.26
C ALA A 439 3.44 -29.49 -32.20
N GLU A 440 3.15 -29.47 -33.50
CA GLU A 440 3.87 -28.64 -34.50
C GLU A 440 3.70 -27.14 -34.22
N ARG A 441 2.51 -26.69 -33.76
CA ARG A 441 2.31 -25.26 -33.34
C ARG A 441 3.10 -24.89 -32.09
N LEU A 442 3.25 -25.82 -31.15
CA LEU A 442 4.04 -25.63 -29.95
C LEU A 442 5.52 -25.46 -30.28
N VAL A 443 6.06 -26.33 -31.15
CA VAL A 443 7.46 -26.21 -31.63
C VAL A 443 7.65 -24.92 -32.43
N ALA A 444 6.74 -24.57 -33.34
CA ALA A 444 6.82 -23.31 -34.09
C ALA A 444 6.81 -22.06 -33.18
N PHE A 445 6.08 -22.12 -32.07
CA PHE A 445 6.14 -21.06 -31.06
C PHE A 445 7.50 -21.03 -30.34
N ALA A 446 8.08 -22.19 -30.01
CA ALA A 446 9.40 -22.27 -29.43
C ALA A 446 10.48 -21.69 -30.38
N ASP A 447 10.43 -22.07 -31.66
CA ASP A 447 11.33 -21.54 -32.69
C ASP A 447 11.22 -20.02 -32.82
N LEU A 448 10.00 -19.47 -32.73
CA LEU A 448 9.77 -18.02 -32.76
C LEU A 448 10.48 -17.33 -31.58
N ILE A 449 10.34 -17.83 -30.36
CA ILE A 449 11.01 -17.27 -29.18
C ILE A 449 12.53 -17.42 -29.28
N ASP A 450 13.04 -18.58 -29.73
CA ASP A 450 14.47 -18.80 -29.91
C ASP A 450 15.04 -17.86 -30.99
N SER A 451 14.29 -17.53 -32.05
CA SER A 451 14.69 -16.49 -33.03
C SER A 451 14.83 -15.12 -32.38
N TYR A 452 13.92 -14.75 -31.49
CA TYR A 452 14.00 -13.47 -30.76
C TYR A 452 15.19 -13.43 -29.78
N ARG A 453 15.54 -14.56 -29.17
CA ARG A 453 16.73 -14.67 -28.32
C ARG A 453 18.02 -14.41 -29.11
N ILE A 454 18.11 -14.92 -30.33
CA ILE A 454 19.25 -14.64 -31.22
C ILE A 454 19.31 -13.13 -31.54
N ILE A 455 18.17 -12.52 -31.87
CA ILE A 455 18.11 -11.07 -32.17
C ILE A 455 18.51 -10.24 -30.92
N ALA A 456 18.11 -10.62 -29.75
CA ALA A 456 18.47 -9.94 -28.51
C ALA A 456 19.99 -9.96 -28.20
N THR A 457 20.76 -10.87 -28.83
CA THR A 457 22.23 -10.84 -28.72
C THR A 457 22.89 -9.86 -29.72
N GLN A 458 22.13 -9.37 -30.71
CA GLN A 458 22.64 -8.52 -31.82
C GLN A 458 22.13 -7.08 -31.73
N MET A 459 21.03 -6.85 -31.02
CA MET A 459 20.34 -5.56 -30.93
C MET A 459 20.20 -5.15 -29.47
N ASP A 460 20.04 -3.85 -29.25
CA ASP A 460 19.65 -3.27 -27.95
C ASP A 460 18.19 -3.61 -27.58
N ALA A 461 17.75 -3.16 -26.41
CA ALA A 461 16.40 -3.40 -25.93
C ALA A 461 15.34 -2.84 -26.91
N PHE A 462 15.55 -1.64 -27.46
CA PHE A 462 14.60 -1.01 -28.38
C PHE A 462 14.45 -1.80 -29.68
N GLY A 463 15.54 -2.09 -30.37
CA GLY A 463 15.52 -2.86 -31.62
C GLY A 463 14.90 -4.24 -31.42
N THR A 464 15.21 -4.90 -30.30
CA THR A 464 14.66 -6.22 -29.99
C THR A 464 13.15 -6.17 -29.75
N VAL A 465 12.65 -5.24 -28.92
CA VAL A 465 11.21 -5.16 -28.60
C VAL A 465 10.41 -4.67 -29.80
N GLU A 466 10.92 -3.74 -30.59
CA GLU A 466 10.29 -3.32 -31.84
C GLU A 466 10.12 -4.52 -32.80
N HIS A 467 11.16 -5.33 -32.96
CA HIS A 467 11.10 -6.56 -33.76
C HIS A 467 10.06 -7.55 -33.25
N ILE A 468 10.06 -7.82 -31.92
CA ILE A 468 9.07 -8.69 -31.27
C ILE A 468 7.65 -8.17 -31.51
N ALA A 469 7.39 -6.88 -31.25
CA ALA A 469 6.07 -6.28 -31.40
C ALA A 469 5.50 -6.42 -32.82
N ARG A 470 6.34 -6.24 -33.81
CA ARG A 470 5.94 -6.37 -35.22
C ARG A 470 5.74 -7.84 -35.67
N THR A 471 6.64 -8.73 -35.29
CA THR A 471 6.67 -10.12 -35.85
C THR A 471 5.85 -11.10 -35.03
N SER A 472 5.56 -10.83 -33.72
CA SER A 472 4.66 -11.64 -32.91
C SER A 472 3.21 -11.63 -33.39
N GLY A 473 2.81 -10.59 -34.13
CA GLY A 473 1.44 -10.34 -34.56
C GLY A 473 0.60 -9.52 -33.58
N LEU A 474 1.15 -9.12 -32.40
CA LEU A 474 0.43 -8.33 -31.39
C LEU A 474 0.01 -6.95 -31.93
N VAL A 475 0.93 -6.21 -32.53
CA VAL A 475 0.65 -4.88 -33.10
C VAL A 475 -0.42 -4.97 -34.19
N LYS A 476 -0.37 -6.01 -35.03
CA LYS A 476 -1.41 -6.24 -36.05
C LYS A 476 -2.78 -6.47 -35.39
N LEU A 477 -2.85 -7.31 -34.36
CA LEU A 477 -4.08 -7.61 -33.62
C LEU A 477 -4.69 -6.34 -33.00
N LEU A 478 -3.86 -5.48 -32.39
CA LEU A 478 -4.31 -4.21 -31.82
C LEU A 478 -4.73 -3.19 -32.86
N ALA A 479 -4.01 -3.11 -34.00
CA ALA A 479 -4.34 -2.19 -35.09
C ALA A 479 -5.64 -2.53 -35.84
N GLU A 480 -6.11 -3.78 -35.76
CA GLU A 480 -7.38 -4.24 -36.32
C GLU A 480 -8.59 -3.83 -35.46
N ASP A 481 -8.40 -3.61 -34.16
CA ASP A 481 -9.45 -3.13 -33.22
C ASP A 481 -9.63 -1.62 -33.37
N LYS A 482 -10.73 -1.22 -34.07
CA LYS A 482 -11.07 0.20 -34.35
C LYS A 482 -11.94 0.84 -33.26
N THR A 483 -12.20 0.12 -32.17
CA THR A 483 -12.90 0.71 -31.02
C THR A 483 -12.02 1.77 -30.32
N PRO A 484 -12.60 2.75 -29.63
CA PRO A 484 -11.81 3.72 -28.86
C PRO A 484 -10.82 3.05 -27.90
N GLU A 485 -11.23 1.95 -27.25
CA GLU A 485 -10.38 1.17 -26.37
C GLU A 485 -9.25 0.46 -27.14
N GLY A 486 -9.54 -0.06 -28.35
CA GLY A 486 -8.53 -0.70 -29.21
C GLY A 486 -7.48 0.29 -29.67
N ILE A 487 -7.90 1.50 -30.10
CA ILE A 487 -7.00 2.59 -30.47
C ILE A 487 -6.12 2.97 -29.26
N SER A 488 -6.70 3.16 -28.08
CA SER A 488 -5.94 3.47 -26.87
C SER A 488 -4.92 2.40 -26.52
N ARG A 489 -5.25 1.10 -26.67
CA ARG A 489 -4.30 0.01 -26.45
C ARG A 489 -3.14 0.02 -27.44
N TYR A 490 -3.45 0.32 -28.70
CA TYR A 490 -2.41 0.47 -29.73
C TYR A 490 -1.46 1.62 -29.40
N GLU A 491 -2.00 2.78 -29.02
CA GLU A 491 -1.21 3.95 -28.59
C GLU A 491 -0.35 3.64 -27.37
N ASN A 492 -0.86 2.88 -26.41
CA ASN A 492 -0.07 2.45 -25.25
C ASN A 492 1.14 1.58 -25.65
N VAL A 493 1.03 0.69 -26.65
CA VAL A 493 2.17 -0.09 -27.12
C VAL A 493 3.20 0.81 -27.86
N GLN A 494 2.75 1.84 -28.59
CA GLN A 494 3.66 2.82 -29.18
C GLN A 494 4.42 3.59 -28.10
N GLU A 495 3.73 4.00 -27.05
CA GLU A 495 4.32 4.70 -25.92
C GLU A 495 5.34 3.82 -25.16
N LEU A 496 5.07 2.52 -25.02
CA LEU A 496 6.07 1.58 -24.51
C LEU A 496 7.36 1.60 -25.32
N LEU A 497 7.25 1.58 -26.67
CA LEU A 497 8.43 1.62 -27.53
C LEU A 497 9.20 2.92 -27.39
N ASN A 498 8.52 4.06 -27.23
CA ASN A 498 9.15 5.35 -26.95
C ASN A 498 9.94 5.30 -25.63
N GLY A 499 9.33 4.80 -24.55
CA GLY A 499 10.00 4.67 -23.26
C GLY A 499 11.22 3.73 -23.29
N ILE A 500 11.17 2.65 -24.10
CA ILE A 500 12.35 1.77 -24.29
C ILE A 500 13.47 2.50 -25.06
N LYS A 501 13.11 3.33 -26.04
CA LYS A 501 14.09 4.13 -26.79
C LYS A 501 14.80 5.10 -25.85
N ASP A 502 14.05 5.82 -25.02
CA ASP A 502 14.61 6.75 -24.03
C ASP A 502 15.54 6.03 -23.05
N PHE A 503 15.14 4.84 -22.56
CA PHE A 503 15.99 4.00 -21.72
C PHE A 503 17.32 3.63 -22.42
N VAL A 504 17.27 3.16 -23.68
CA VAL A 504 18.45 2.78 -24.46
C VAL A 504 19.37 3.99 -24.67
N ASP A 505 18.81 5.15 -25.01
CA ASP A 505 19.57 6.38 -25.21
C ASP A 505 20.24 6.85 -23.92
N GLU A 506 19.57 6.78 -22.77
CA GLU A 506 20.15 7.08 -21.45
C GLU A 506 21.27 6.12 -21.07
N GLN A 507 21.04 4.81 -21.24
CA GLN A 507 22.06 3.79 -20.93
C GLN A 507 23.29 3.92 -21.85
N SER A 508 23.08 4.22 -23.14
CA SER A 508 24.17 4.38 -24.09
C SER A 508 25.06 5.60 -23.81
N GLN A 509 24.53 6.63 -23.15
CA GLN A 509 25.27 7.82 -22.73
C GLN A 509 25.95 7.66 -21.36
N THR A 510 25.62 6.61 -20.60
CA THR A 510 26.15 6.37 -19.27
C THR A 510 27.37 5.44 -19.34
N GLU A 511 28.52 5.84 -18.78
CA GLU A 511 29.70 4.99 -18.73
C GLU A 511 29.41 3.71 -17.90
N GLY A 512 29.57 2.54 -18.54
CA GLY A 512 29.15 1.27 -17.97
C GLY A 512 27.64 1.03 -17.95
N GLY A 513 26.86 1.81 -18.67
CA GLY A 513 25.43 1.60 -18.88
C GLY A 513 25.16 0.32 -19.68
N ASP A 514 24.01 -0.30 -19.43
CA ASP A 514 23.58 -1.56 -20.05
C ASP A 514 22.27 -1.35 -20.82
N PRO A 515 22.32 -1.17 -22.16
CA PRO A 515 21.14 -1.01 -23.00
C PRO A 515 20.43 -2.34 -23.33
N SER A 516 20.77 -3.42 -22.62
CA SER A 516 20.23 -4.76 -22.88
C SER A 516 18.78 -4.90 -22.47
N LEU A 517 18.13 -5.90 -23.05
CA LEU A 517 16.77 -6.30 -22.75
C LEU A 517 16.59 -6.70 -21.25
N GLY A 518 17.61 -7.32 -20.68
CA GLY A 518 17.61 -7.73 -19.27
C GLY A 518 17.63 -6.54 -18.31
N ALA A 519 18.46 -5.54 -18.61
CA ALA A 519 18.52 -4.29 -17.82
C ALA A 519 17.21 -3.50 -17.93
N PHE A 520 16.62 -3.42 -19.11
CA PHE A 520 15.30 -2.80 -19.30
C PHE A 520 14.21 -3.48 -18.44
N LEU A 521 14.13 -4.82 -18.47
CA LEU A 521 13.16 -5.53 -17.65
C LEU A 521 13.36 -5.31 -16.14
N GLN A 522 14.61 -5.18 -15.70
CA GLN A 522 14.90 -4.83 -14.30
C GLN A 522 14.41 -3.42 -13.98
N ASP A 523 14.64 -2.46 -14.86
CA ASP A 523 14.17 -1.08 -14.69
C ASP A 523 12.65 -1.05 -14.59
N VAL A 524 11.94 -1.69 -15.51
CA VAL A 524 10.48 -1.81 -15.49
C VAL A 524 9.95 -2.45 -14.21
N ALA A 525 10.58 -3.51 -13.73
CA ALA A 525 10.17 -4.19 -12.51
C ALA A 525 10.31 -3.30 -11.26
N LEU A 526 11.20 -2.31 -11.31
CA LEU A 526 11.49 -1.39 -10.21
C LEU A 526 10.76 -0.04 -10.33
N LEU A 527 10.11 0.21 -11.49
CA LEU A 527 9.27 1.39 -11.66
C LEU A 527 8.05 1.33 -10.75
N THR A 528 7.71 2.47 -10.16
CA THR A 528 6.48 2.67 -9.39
C THR A 528 5.48 3.48 -10.20
N ASP A 529 4.18 3.34 -9.90
CA ASP A 529 3.09 4.08 -10.56
C ASP A 529 3.29 5.62 -10.56
N ARG A 530 4.19 6.11 -9.70
CA ARG A 530 4.50 7.53 -9.57
C ARG A 530 5.41 8.06 -10.66
N ASP A 531 6.16 7.20 -11.32
CA ASP A 531 7.20 7.62 -12.27
C ASP A 531 6.64 7.90 -13.67
N GLU A 532 5.35 7.64 -13.91
CA GLU A 532 4.80 7.45 -15.24
C GLU A 532 4.13 8.67 -15.89
N GLN A 533 3.95 9.82 -15.22
CA GLN A 533 3.11 10.85 -15.81
C GLN A 533 3.67 12.26 -15.65
N GLU A 534 4.64 12.61 -16.44
CA GLU A 534 4.94 14.00 -16.80
C GLU A 534 4.25 14.35 -18.14
N THR A 535 2.98 14.78 -18.07
CA THR A 535 2.38 15.55 -19.17
C THR A 535 2.53 17.02 -18.84
N ASP A 536 2.99 17.83 -19.82
CA ASP A 536 3.33 19.26 -19.64
C ASP A 536 2.15 20.19 -19.23
N GLU A 537 0.92 19.70 -19.22
CA GLU A 537 -0.24 20.51 -18.82
C GLU A 537 -0.50 20.42 -17.32
N PRO A 538 -0.63 21.58 -16.63
CA PRO A 538 -0.94 21.57 -15.21
C PRO A 538 -2.34 21.00 -14.96
N LYS A 539 -2.42 19.99 -14.05
CA LYS A 539 -3.63 19.25 -13.70
C LYS A 539 -3.80 19.20 -12.19
N VAL A 540 -5.04 19.18 -11.72
CA VAL A 540 -5.35 18.88 -10.31
C VAL A 540 -4.99 17.42 -10.03
N ILE A 541 -4.23 17.20 -8.97
CA ILE A 541 -3.73 15.86 -8.63
C ILE A 541 -4.67 15.20 -7.61
N LEU A 542 -5.14 14.01 -7.94
CA LEU A 542 -5.96 13.17 -7.06
C LEU A 542 -5.15 11.94 -6.65
N MET A 543 -4.98 11.71 -5.34
CA MET A 543 -4.23 10.55 -4.87
C MET A 543 -4.60 10.14 -3.45
N THR A 544 -4.22 8.91 -3.06
CA THR A 544 -4.29 8.54 -1.64
C THR A 544 -3.23 9.29 -0.83
N ILE A 545 -3.51 9.52 0.45
CA ILE A 545 -2.56 10.18 1.36
C ILE A 545 -1.20 9.44 1.39
N HIS A 546 -1.21 8.11 1.30
CA HIS A 546 0.03 7.33 1.27
C HIS A 546 0.92 7.67 0.06
N LEU A 547 0.31 7.93 -1.10
CA LEU A 547 1.04 8.32 -2.31
C LEU A 547 1.57 9.75 -2.25
N ALA A 548 0.94 10.60 -1.43
CA ALA A 548 1.36 11.99 -1.26
C ALA A 548 2.64 12.14 -0.41
N LYS A 549 3.08 11.07 0.27
CA LYS A 549 4.34 11.11 1.04
C LYS A 549 5.51 11.44 0.13
N GLY A 550 6.31 12.45 0.54
CA GLY A 550 7.44 12.96 -0.25
C GLY A 550 7.08 14.04 -1.28
N LEU A 551 5.79 14.29 -1.52
CA LEU A 551 5.32 15.37 -2.39
C LEU A 551 4.95 16.62 -1.57
N GLU A 552 4.72 17.74 -2.28
CA GLU A 552 4.30 19.02 -1.69
C GLU A 552 3.47 19.81 -2.72
N PHE A 553 2.49 20.55 -2.23
CA PHE A 553 1.56 21.30 -3.06
C PHE A 553 1.17 22.62 -2.39
N PRO A 554 1.03 23.72 -3.15
CA PRO A 554 0.58 25.00 -2.61
C PRO A 554 -0.77 24.90 -1.86
N VAL A 555 -1.72 24.13 -2.39
CA VAL A 555 -3.06 23.96 -1.82
C VAL A 555 -3.41 22.48 -1.73
N VAL A 556 -3.77 22.03 -0.55
CA VAL A 556 -4.13 20.62 -0.29
C VAL A 556 -5.53 20.52 0.26
N PHE A 557 -6.32 19.63 -0.33
CA PHE A 557 -7.61 19.17 0.20
C PHE A 557 -7.41 17.78 0.82
N VAL A 558 -7.73 17.63 2.10
CA VAL A 558 -7.83 16.32 2.77
C VAL A 558 -9.30 16.02 2.93
N VAL A 559 -9.79 15.05 2.17
CA VAL A 559 -11.23 14.82 2.02
C VAL A 559 -11.69 13.54 2.72
N GLY A 560 -12.98 13.51 3.10
CA GLY A 560 -13.57 12.39 3.80
C GLY A 560 -13.06 12.26 5.24
N MET A 561 -12.90 13.38 5.93
CA MET A 561 -12.50 13.44 7.35
C MET A 561 -13.66 12.98 8.25
N GLU A 562 -13.91 11.66 8.25
CA GLU A 562 -15.03 11.02 8.95
C GLU A 562 -14.55 9.80 9.74
N ASP A 563 -15.07 9.60 10.94
CA ASP A 563 -14.83 8.38 11.71
C ASP A 563 -15.29 7.13 10.92
N SER A 564 -14.55 6.04 11.02
CA SER A 564 -14.71 4.80 10.21
C SER A 564 -14.30 4.91 8.73
N LEU A 565 -13.91 6.09 8.26
CA LEU A 565 -13.29 6.32 6.95
C LEU A 565 -11.86 6.82 7.12
N PHE A 566 -11.67 7.90 7.87
CA PHE A 566 -10.38 8.42 8.27
C PHE A 566 -10.46 9.03 9.69
N PRO A 567 -10.07 8.29 10.76
CA PRO A 567 -9.40 6.97 10.73
C PRO A 567 -10.29 5.83 10.23
N SER A 568 -9.65 4.80 9.66
CA SER A 568 -10.35 3.61 9.19
C SER A 568 -10.98 2.83 10.36
N MET A 569 -12.11 2.15 10.11
CA MET A 569 -12.79 1.34 11.13
C MET A 569 -11.85 0.30 11.79
N MET A 570 -10.94 -0.29 11.01
CA MET A 570 -10.00 -1.29 11.54
C MET A 570 -9.02 -0.68 12.53
N ALA A 571 -8.53 0.51 12.25
CA ALA A 571 -7.55 1.20 13.09
C ALA A 571 -8.12 1.68 14.42
N MET A 572 -9.45 1.83 14.53
CA MET A 572 -10.10 2.28 15.77
C MET A 572 -10.03 1.26 16.91
N ASN A 573 -9.72 0.00 16.62
CA ASN A 573 -9.65 -1.09 17.62
C ASN A 573 -8.26 -1.27 18.26
N SER A 574 -7.23 -0.66 17.67
CA SER A 574 -5.85 -0.76 18.15
C SER A 574 -5.26 0.64 18.33
N ARG A 575 -4.61 0.86 19.48
CA ARG A 575 -3.94 2.13 19.73
C ARG A 575 -2.78 2.38 18.74
N SER A 576 -1.98 1.36 18.42
CA SER A 576 -0.86 1.48 17.49
C SER A 576 -1.34 1.85 16.09
N ASP A 577 -2.47 1.26 15.65
CA ASP A 577 -3.04 1.52 14.34
C ASP A 577 -3.67 2.92 14.27
N LEU A 578 -4.31 3.37 15.38
CA LEU A 578 -4.82 4.74 15.48
C LEU A 578 -3.68 5.77 15.46
N GLU A 579 -2.56 5.48 16.14
CA GLU A 579 -1.37 6.33 16.09
C GLU A 579 -0.76 6.37 14.68
N GLU A 580 -0.84 5.29 13.90
CA GLU A 580 -0.42 5.27 12.49
C GLU A 580 -1.37 6.09 11.59
N GLU A 581 -2.69 5.96 11.76
CA GLU A 581 -3.66 6.81 11.05
C GLU A 581 -3.45 8.30 11.39
N ARG A 582 -3.08 8.63 12.64
CA ARG A 582 -2.73 10.01 13.02
C ARG A 582 -1.45 10.49 12.31
N ARG A 583 -0.42 9.62 12.18
CA ARG A 583 0.76 9.93 11.36
C ARG A 583 0.38 10.12 9.89
N LEU A 584 -0.60 9.35 9.40
CA LEU A 584 -1.09 9.51 8.04
C LEU A 584 -1.76 10.88 7.85
N PHE A 585 -2.55 11.33 8.83
CA PHE A 585 -3.13 12.67 8.80
C PHE A 585 -2.06 13.76 8.92
N TYR A 586 -1.07 13.58 9.79
CA TYR A 586 0.11 14.46 9.87
C TYR A 586 0.83 14.56 8.51
N VAL A 587 1.01 13.43 7.82
CA VAL A 587 1.57 13.44 6.47
C VAL A 587 0.69 14.24 5.52
N ALA A 588 -0.64 14.03 5.51
CA ALA A 588 -1.56 14.75 4.63
C ALA A 588 -1.47 16.27 4.84
N LEU A 589 -1.56 16.71 6.08
CA LEU A 589 -1.54 18.13 6.45
C LEU A 589 -0.20 18.79 6.07
N THR A 590 0.91 18.09 6.32
CA THR A 590 2.27 18.61 6.01
C THR A 590 2.63 18.55 4.52
N ARG A 591 1.70 18.11 3.63
CA ARG A 591 1.87 18.27 2.18
C ARG A 591 1.53 19.68 1.72
N ALA A 592 0.73 20.41 2.50
CA ALA A 592 0.35 21.78 2.18
C ALA A 592 1.50 22.76 2.44
N GLU A 593 1.77 23.60 1.44
CA GLU A 593 2.71 24.73 1.58
C GLU A 593 1.99 25.95 2.13
N GLN A 594 0.86 26.35 1.53
CA GLN A 594 0.19 27.60 1.79
C GLN A 594 -1.18 27.44 2.42
N ARG A 595 -2.02 26.53 1.89
CA ARG A 595 -3.41 26.33 2.34
C ARG A 595 -3.75 24.87 2.49
N ALA A 596 -4.55 24.58 3.51
CA ALA A 596 -5.13 23.26 3.73
C ALA A 596 -6.63 23.38 3.93
N TYR A 597 -7.37 22.46 3.29
CA TYR A 597 -8.82 22.30 3.42
C TYR A 597 -9.09 20.88 3.92
N LEU A 598 -9.87 20.79 5.00
CA LEU A 598 -10.32 19.53 5.58
C LEU A 598 -11.80 19.41 5.33
N THR A 599 -12.25 18.40 4.59
CA THR A 599 -13.66 18.29 4.24
C THR A 599 -14.24 16.96 4.69
N TYR A 600 -15.54 16.97 5.05
CA TYR A 600 -16.27 15.77 5.41
C TYR A 600 -17.74 15.91 5.02
N ALA A 601 -18.38 14.75 4.79
CA ALA A 601 -19.78 14.67 4.46
C ALA A 601 -20.59 14.17 5.67
N ARG A 602 -21.81 14.68 5.83
CA ARG A 602 -22.74 14.21 6.84
C ARG A 602 -23.32 12.83 6.51
N VAL A 603 -23.54 12.55 5.21
CA VAL A 603 -24.01 11.26 4.73
C VAL A 603 -23.19 10.79 3.53
N ARG A 604 -22.97 9.49 3.43
CA ARG A 604 -22.28 8.85 2.28
C ARG A 604 -23.02 7.61 1.81
N TYR A 605 -22.93 7.38 0.50
CA TYR A 605 -23.28 6.08 -0.06
C TYR A 605 -22.15 5.08 0.19
N ARG A 606 -22.47 4.01 0.93
CA ARG A 606 -21.57 2.85 1.10
C ARG A 606 -22.36 1.57 0.84
N TRP A 607 -21.85 0.71 -0.03
CA TRP A 607 -22.50 -0.57 -0.36
C TRP A 607 -23.97 -0.43 -0.80
N GLY A 608 -24.30 0.64 -1.55
CA GLY A 608 -25.64 0.94 -2.01
C GLY A 608 -26.62 1.43 -0.94
N LYS A 609 -26.13 1.76 0.27
CA LYS A 609 -26.93 2.33 1.37
C LYS A 609 -26.38 3.69 1.77
N LEU A 610 -27.30 4.58 2.12
CA LEU A 610 -26.98 5.87 2.73
C LEU A 610 -26.59 5.64 4.19
N ILE A 611 -25.41 6.09 4.59
CA ILE A 611 -24.88 5.96 5.95
C ILE A 611 -24.63 7.36 6.50
N ASP A 612 -25.11 7.61 7.72
CA ASP A 612 -24.79 8.83 8.49
C ASP A 612 -23.32 8.76 8.94
N CYS A 613 -22.59 9.84 8.75
CA CYS A 613 -21.15 9.95 9.04
C CYS A 613 -20.92 10.94 10.18
N GLU A 614 -20.06 10.55 11.12
CA GLU A 614 -19.59 11.47 12.15
C GLU A 614 -18.25 12.10 11.70
N PRO A 615 -17.99 13.37 12.05
CA PRO A 615 -16.71 13.99 11.75
C PRO A 615 -15.58 13.21 12.38
N SER A 616 -14.43 13.17 11.71
CA SER A 616 -13.23 12.49 12.21
C SER A 616 -12.82 13.03 13.58
N ARG A 617 -12.55 12.14 14.52
CA ARG A 617 -11.97 12.49 15.83
C ARG A 617 -10.66 13.27 15.74
N PHE A 618 -9.94 13.17 14.64
CA PHE A 618 -8.71 13.92 14.41
C PHE A 618 -8.95 15.42 14.26
N LEU A 619 -10.17 15.84 13.89
CA LEU A 619 -10.52 17.25 13.84
C LEU A 619 -10.59 17.87 15.26
N ASP A 620 -10.99 17.06 16.26
CA ASP A 620 -11.02 17.48 17.67
C ASP A 620 -9.62 17.57 18.30
N GLU A 621 -8.61 16.98 17.64
CA GLU A 621 -7.22 17.01 18.09
C GLU A 621 -6.48 18.25 17.57
N LEU A 622 -7.11 19.11 16.77
CA LEU A 622 -6.56 20.37 16.28
C LEU A 622 -7.05 21.56 17.09
N ASP A 623 -6.17 22.53 17.33
CA ASP A 623 -6.54 23.76 18.04
C ASP A 623 -7.43 24.67 17.18
N GLU A 624 -8.58 25.08 17.70
CA GLU A 624 -9.55 25.93 17.01
C GLU A 624 -8.97 27.28 16.52
N GLU A 625 -7.92 27.79 17.16
CA GLU A 625 -7.28 29.04 16.75
C GLU A 625 -6.68 28.96 15.34
N HIS A 626 -6.29 27.76 14.89
CA HIS A 626 -5.74 27.51 13.57
C HIS A 626 -6.81 27.18 12.53
N LEU A 627 -8.08 26.98 12.97
CA LEU A 627 -9.17 26.50 12.13
C LEU A 627 -10.15 27.62 11.74
N GLU A 628 -10.74 27.50 10.57
CA GLU A 628 -11.90 28.22 10.10
C GLU A 628 -12.98 27.20 9.74
N ILE A 629 -14.05 27.13 10.57
CA ILE A 629 -15.03 26.05 10.47
C ILE A 629 -16.27 26.55 9.72
N HIS A 630 -16.54 25.91 8.59
CA HIS A 630 -17.71 26.19 7.74
C HIS A 630 -18.72 25.05 7.86
N VAL A 631 -19.79 25.31 8.59
CA VAL A 631 -20.97 24.45 8.65
C VAL A 631 -22.07 25.13 7.87
N PRO A 632 -22.55 24.58 6.74
CA PRO A 632 -23.64 25.14 5.98
C PRO A 632 -24.90 25.24 6.85
N GLU A 633 -25.50 26.41 6.95
CA GLU A 633 -26.83 26.53 7.49
C GLU A 633 -27.80 25.83 6.52
N LEU A 634 -28.41 24.73 6.97
CA LEU A 634 -29.47 24.09 6.18
C LEU A 634 -30.60 25.09 5.96
N PRO A 635 -30.99 25.40 4.71
CA PRO A 635 -32.14 26.26 4.48
C PRO A 635 -33.35 25.65 5.15
N LYS A 636 -34.00 26.39 6.02
CA LYS A 636 -35.20 25.98 6.80
C LYS A 636 -36.38 25.48 5.94
N ASN A 637 -36.27 25.51 4.61
CA ASN A 637 -37.37 25.26 3.67
C ASN A 637 -37.07 24.25 2.54
N TYR A 638 -35.99 23.53 2.58
CA TYR A 638 -35.91 22.37 1.67
C TYR A 638 -36.68 21.22 2.30
N GLY A 639 -37.82 20.88 1.65
CA GLY A 639 -38.56 19.67 1.97
C GLY A 639 -37.61 18.48 1.81
N VAL A 640 -37.02 18.05 2.91
CA VAL A 640 -36.22 16.81 2.95
C VAL A 640 -37.09 15.70 2.37
N PRO A 641 -36.63 14.96 1.33
CA PRO A 641 -37.40 13.83 0.81
C PRO A 641 -37.84 12.95 1.99
N ARG A 642 -39.09 12.46 1.92
CA ARG A 642 -39.71 11.70 3.03
C ARG A 642 -38.83 10.55 3.52
N GLU A 643 -38.08 9.94 2.60
CA GLU A 643 -37.08 8.88 2.84
C GLU A 643 -35.90 9.35 3.71
N LEU A 644 -35.49 10.61 3.61
CA LEU A 644 -34.45 11.22 4.44
C LEU A 644 -34.98 11.64 5.81
N ARG A 645 -36.25 12.05 5.90
CA ARG A 645 -36.90 12.44 7.15
C ARG A 645 -37.13 11.23 8.07
N ASP A 646 -37.50 10.09 7.49
CA ASP A 646 -37.70 8.84 8.21
C ASP A 646 -36.34 8.21 8.69
N ALA A 647 -35.24 8.59 8.06
CA ALA A 647 -33.89 8.14 8.44
C ALA A 647 -33.23 9.00 9.54
N PHE A 648 -33.61 10.28 9.68
CA PHE A 648 -32.85 11.24 10.53
C PHE A 648 -33.64 11.78 11.74
N GLY A 649 -34.92 11.45 11.93
CA GLY A 649 -35.73 12.04 13.00
C GLY A 649 -35.92 13.55 12.84
N ASP A 650 -36.72 14.16 13.70
CA ASP A 650 -37.07 15.58 13.64
C ASP A 650 -35.84 16.49 13.85
N PRO A 651 -35.57 17.48 12.97
CA PRO A 651 -34.32 18.26 12.95
C PRO A 651 -34.19 19.31 14.06
N GLU A 652 -34.95 19.23 15.17
CA GLU A 652 -34.95 20.27 16.22
C GLU A 652 -33.71 20.31 17.12
N GLN A 653 -32.72 19.41 16.96
CA GLN A 653 -31.41 19.57 17.62
C GLN A 653 -30.25 19.21 16.71
N PRO A 654 -29.60 20.21 16.07
CA PRO A 654 -28.33 19.96 15.40
C PRO A 654 -27.29 19.53 16.45
N ARG A 655 -26.72 18.33 16.29
CA ARG A 655 -25.46 17.98 16.98
C ARG A 655 -24.36 18.83 16.39
N THR A 656 -24.15 19.98 16.98
CA THR A 656 -23.05 20.88 16.60
C THR A 656 -21.75 20.34 17.18
N TYR A 657 -20.70 20.38 16.37
CA TYR A 657 -19.32 20.30 16.83
C TYR A 657 -19.14 21.24 18.03
N ARG A 658 -18.86 20.68 19.21
CA ARG A 658 -18.50 21.43 20.41
C ARG A 658 -17.09 20.99 20.79
N GLY A 659 -16.12 21.79 20.45
CA GLY A 659 -14.77 21.68 20.98
C GLY A 659 -14.75 21.72 22.51
N ALA A 660 -13.82 21.02 23.11
CA ALA A 660 -13.67 20.92 24.59
C ALA A 660 -13.43 22.24 25.33
N ALA A 661 -13.29 23.37 24.61
CA ALA A 661 -12.98 24.70 25.16
C ALA A 661 -14.20 25.47 25.68
N ALA A 662 -15.45 25.05 25.44
CA ALA A 662 -16.64 25.82 25.83
C ALA A 662 -16.96 25.83 27.33
N GLN A 663 -16.15 25.27 28.22
CA GLN A 663 -16.40 25.23 29.67
C GLN A 663 -15.74 26.37 30.49
N LYS A 664 -15.05 27.32 29.88
CA LYS A 664 -14.29 28.35 30.63
C LYS A 664 -14.63 29.79 30.26
N MET A 665 -15.89 30.21 30.16
CA MET A 665 -16.25 31.64 30.27
C MET A 665 -17.71 31.80 30.71
N ARG A 666 -17.92 32.06 31.98
CA ARG A 666 -19.12 32.73 32.50
C ARG A 666 -18.76 34.19 32.78
N PRO A 667 -19.51 35.17 32.28
CA PRO A 667 -19.43 36.54 32.77
C PRO A 667 -20.11 36.65 34.15
N GLN A 668 -19.47 37.35 35.08
CA GLN A 668 -20.09 37.76 36.31
C GLN A 668 -21.17 38.81 36.06
N GLY A 669 -22.35 38.57 36.57
CA GLY A 669 -23.46 39.54 36.61
C GLY A 669 -24.63 39.06 37.46
N SER A 670 -24.69 39.55 38.71
CA SER A 670 -25.78 39.73 39.68
C SER A 670 -26.94 38.71 39.73
N ALA A 671 -27.07 38.08 40.92
CA ALA A 671 -28.13 37.23 41.38
C ALA A 671 -29.53 37.89 41.44
N PRO A 672 -30.61 37.05 41.47
CA PRO A 672 -31.35 36.91 42.70
C PRO A 672 -31.58 35.46 43.11
N THR A 673 -31.74 35.32 44.39
CA THR A 673 -31.82 34.19 45.26
C THR A 673 -33.06 33.33 45.07
N THR A 674 -32.93 32.06 44.73
CA THR A 674 -33.75 30.94 45.16
C THR A 674 -32.90 29.67 45.16
N PRO A 675 -32.99 28.81 46.20
CA PRO A 675 -32.10 27.64 46.31
C PRO A 675 -32.47 26.59 45.27
N PRO A 676 -31.47 25.95 44.63
CA PRO A 676 -31.71 24.84 43.69
C PRO A 676 -32.15 23.60 44.46
N PRO A 677 -33.04 22.75 43.89
CA PRO A 677 -33.35 21.46 44.43
C PRO A 677 -32.11 20.56 44.42
N ALA A 678 -32.01 19.71 45.44
CA ALA A 678 -30.88 18.80 45.66
C ALA A 678 -30.60 17.90 44.46
N PRO A 679 -29.32 17.58 44.18
CA PRO A 679 -28.97 16.74 43.04
C PRO A 679 -29.53 15.35 43.22
N ILE A 680 -30.27 14.89 42.23
CA ILE A 680 -30.70 13.50 42.12
C ILE A 680 -29.45 12.65 41.95
N ARG A 681 -29.05 11.94 42.97
CA ARG A 681 -28.02 10.89 42.87
C ARG A 681 -28.61 9.74 42.04
N PHE A 682 -28.17 9.58 40.83
CA PHE A 682 -28.37 8.34 40.09
C PHE A 682 -27.64 7.22 40.85
N ARG A 683 -28.38 6.32 41.46
CA ARG A 683 -27.85 5.03 41.94
C ARG A 683 -27.41 4.25 40.67
N LYS A 684 -26.15 3.83 40.61
CA LYS A 684 -25.70 2.79 39.69
C LYS A 684 -26.59 1.56 39.87
N PRO A 685 -27.06 0.95 38.80
CA PRO A 685 -27.70 -0.35 38.87
C PRO A 685 -26.71 -1.39 39.42
N ASP A 686 -27.05 -2.11 40.43
CA ASP A 686 -26.20 -3.08 41.18
C ASP A 686 -25.87 -4.36 40.39
N HIS A 687 -26.10 -4.40 39.06
CA HIS A 687 -25.93 -5.60 38.24
C HIS A 687 -24.97 -5.42 37.01
N LEU A 688 -24.11 -4.41 36.99
CA LEU A 688 -23.02 -4.29 36.04
C LEU A 688 -21.71 -4.71 36.72
N THR A 689 -21.30 -5.95 36.46
CA THR A 689 -19.97 -6.46 36.86
C THR A 689 -18.90 -5.90 35.93
N PRO A 690 -17.75 -5.42 36.47
CA PRO A 690 -16.63 -5.00 35.63
C PRO A 690 -16.07 -6.18 34.83
N ILE A 691 -15.76 -5.96 33.53
CA ILE A 691 -15.08 -6.94 32.71
C ILE A 691 -13.66 -7.15 33.26
N GLY A 692 -13.47 -8.19 34.05
CA GLY A 692 -12.16 -8.47 34.65
C GLY A 692 -12.15 -9.62 35.64
N GLN A 693 -13.32 -10.08 36.10
CA GLN A 693 -13.44 -11.23 36.99
C GLN A 693 -14.66 -12.08 36.60
N ALA A 694 -14.61 -12.75 35.49
CA ALA A 694 -15.51 -13.85 35.18
C ALA A 694 -14.67 -15.12 35.12
N THR A 695 -14.82 -15.92 36.18
CA THR A 695 -14.40 -17.32 36.16
C THR A 695 -15.12 -18.05 35.03
N SER A 696 -14.38 -18.81 34.26
CA SER A 696 -14.82 -19.62 33.14
C SER A 696 -15.94 -20.60 33.57
N ALA A 697 -17.19 -20.25 33.26
CA ALA A 697 -18.27 -21.24 33.21
C ALA A 697 -18.60 -21.45 31.72
N SER A 698 -18.25 -22.61 31.19
CA SER A 698 -18.52 -23.08 29.83
C SER A 698 -20.02 -23.23 29.64
N GLY A 699 -20.64 -22.29 28.93
CA GLY A 699 -22.02 -22.44 28.44
C GLY A 699 -22.03 -23.36 27.21
N SER A 700 -22.83 -24.41 27.26
CA SER A 700 -23.10 -25.31 26.11
C SER A 700 -23.82 -24.55 25.01
N PRO A 701 -23.61 -24.86 23.70
CA PRO A 701 -24.35 -24.25 22.61
C PRO A 701 -25.84 -24.57 22.72
N ALA A 702 -26.68 -23.57 22.48
CA ALA A 702 -28.13 -23.62 22.67
C ALA A 702 -28.89 -24.73 21.91
N ASN A 703 -28.23 -25.37 20.94
CA ASN A 703 -28.79 -26.51 20.20
C ASN A 703 -28.99 -27.79 21.04
N GLU A 704 -28.37 -27.89 22.22
CA GLU A 704 -28.52 -29.03 23.16
C GLU A 704 -29.53 -28.75 24.24
N LEU A 705 -30.11 -27.56 24.31
CA LEU A 705 -31.08 -27.14 25.28
C LEU A 705 -32.50 -27.36 24.74
N ASN A 706 -33.33 -28.12 25.46
CA ASN A 706 -34.79 -28.25 25.18
C ASN A 706 -35.49 -26.92 25.48
N LEU A 707 -35.39 -25.97 24.54
CA LEU A 707 -36.05 -24.67 24.66
C LEU A 707 -37.52 -24.77 24.25
N ALA A 708 -38.40 -24.40 25.15
CA ALA A 708 -39.85 -24.30 24.88
C ALA A 708 -40.33 -22.88 25.24
N SER A 709 -41.46 -22.47 24.71
CA SER A 709 -42.09 -21.19 25.10
C SER A 709 -42.37 -21.19 26.60
N GLY A 710 -42.05 -20.10 27.27
CA GLY A 710 -42.18 -19.92 28.74
C GLY A 710 -40.91 -20.23 29.52
N VAL A 711 -39.86 -20.80 28.94
CA VAL A 711 -38.60 -21.10 29.62
C VAL A 711 -37.78 -19.82 29.83
N ARG A 712 -37.27 -19.66 31.07
CA ARG A 712 -36.37 -18.56 31.40
C ARG A 712 -34.91 -18.89 31.04
N VAL A 713 -34.26 -17.96 30.39
CA VAL A 713 -32.89 -18.13 29.91
C VAL A 713 -32.04 -16.90 30.26
N LEU A 714 -30.74 -17.11 30.41
CA LEU A 714 -29.75 -16.04 30.58
C LEU A 714 -28.86 -15.98 29.31
N HIS A 715 -28.75 -14.82 28.73
CA HIS A 715 -27.85 -14.54 27.62
C HIS A 715 -26.73 -13.62 28.08
N GLU A 716 -25.50 -13.94 27.72
CA GLU A 716 -24.28 -13.22 28.18
C GLU A 716 -24.35 -11.70 27.93
N ARG A 717 -24.95 -11.26 26.84
CA ARG A 717 -25.03 -9.85 26.43
C ARG A 717 -26.36 -9.16 26.81
N PHE A 718 -27.47 -9.89 26.79
CA PHE A 718 -28.82 -9.31 26.95
C PHE A 718 -29.44 -9.55 28.34
N GLY A 719 -28.78 -10.34 29.19
CA GLY A 719 -29.27 -10.66 30.54
C GLY A 719 -30.34 -11.75 30.54
N ALA A 720 -31.13 -11.78 31.61
CA ALA A 720 -32.22 -12.74 31.78
C ALA A 720 -33.42 -12.38 30.90
N GLY A 721 -34.12 -13.40 30.39
CA GLY A 721 -35.30 -13.24 29.55
C GLY A 721 -36.12 -14.52 29.47
N THR A 722 -37.35 -14.40 28.93
CA THR A 722 -38.28 -15.52 28.73
C THR A 722 -38.44 -15.84 27.28
N VAL A 723 -38.31 -17.09 26.90
CA VAL A 723 -38.53 -17.54 25.51
C VAL A 723 -40.02 -17.43 25.19
N THR A 724 -40.37 -16.64 24.17
CA THR A 724 -41.77 -16.45 23.73
C THR A 724 -42.13 -17.39 22.61
N GLU A 725 -41.20 -17.66 21.67
CA GLU A 725 -41.45 -18.49 20.51
C GLU A 725 -40.17 -19.20 20.08
N VAL A 726 -40.30 -20.45 19.62
CA VAL A 726 -39.18 -21.24 19.03
C VAL A 726 -39.59 -21.72 17.65
N GLU A 727 -38.87 -21.30 16.62
CA GLU A 727 -39.02 -21.75 15.23
C GLU A 727 -37.97 -22.83 14.93
N PRO A 728 -38.36 -24.10 14.82
CA PRO A 728 -37.42 -25.16 14.44
C PRO A 728 -37.05 -25.04 12.95
N ALA A 729 -35.76 -25.13 12.63
CA ALA A 729 -35.27 -25.19 11.26
C ALA A 729 -34.11 -26.19 11.17
N ALA A 730 -33.95 -26.81 9.98
CA ALA A 730 -32.91 -27.80 9.71
C ALA A 730 -31.48 -27.30 9.97
N ASP A 731 -31.28 -25.98 10.08
CA ASP A 731 -29.99 -25.27 10.22
C ASP A 731 -29.80 -24.64 11.62
N GLY A 732 -30.45 -25.17 12.68
CA GLY A 732 -30.23 -24.77 14.07
C GLY A 732 -31.32 -23.91 14.71
N GLY A 733 -32.42 -23.61 14.01
CA GLY A 733 -33.59 -22.93 14.59
C GLY A 733 -33.39 -21.49 15.07
N LYS A 734 -34.51 -20.78 15.35
CA LYS A 734 -34.51 -19.42 15.92
C LYS A 734 -35.40 -19.41 17.16
N ALA A 735 -35.01 -18.62 18.17
CA ALA A 735 -35.89 -18.34 19.31
C ALA A 735 -36.11 -16.84 19.44
N THR A 736 -37.36 -16.45 19.69
CA THR A 736 -37.74 -15.12 20.10
C THR A 736 -37.75 -15.09 21.63
N ILE A 737 -37.02 -14.18 22.22
CA ILE A 737 -36.83 -14.08 23.69
C ILE A 737 -37.13 -12.64 24.10
N GLN A 738 -38.04 -12.53 25.05
CA GLN A 738 -38.34 -11.27 25.75
C GLN A 738 -37.37 -11.12 26.90
N PHE A 739 -36.37 -10.26 26.75
CA PHE A 739 -35.39 -9.96 27.79
C PHE A 739 -35.92 -8.90 28.75
N ASP A 740 -35.63 -9.08 30.03
CA ASP A 740 -36.15 -8.21 31.10
C ASP A 740 -35.67 -6.76 30.94
N ASN A 741 -34.46 -6.53 30.42
CA ASN A 741 -33.84 -5.20 30.28
C ASN A 741 -33.54 -4.79 28.82
N ALA A 742 -33.68 -5.69 27.85
CA ALA A 742 -33.28 -5.44 26.45
C ALA A 742 -34.43 -5.60 25.45
N GLY A 743 -35.68 -5.83 25.94
CA GLY A 743 -36.86 -6.03 25.08
C GLY A 743 -36.82 -7.32 24.27
N GLU A 744 -37.69 -7.43 23.28
CA GLU A 744 -37.81 -8.61 22.44
C GLU A 744 -36.65 -8.71 21.43
N LYS A 745 -36.02 -9.93 21.39
CA LYS A 745 -34.93 -10.22 20.44
C LYS A 745 -35.14 -11.61 19.82
N LYS A 746 -34.94 -11.71 18.49
CA LYS A 746 -34.94 -12.97 17.76
C LYS A 746 -33.50 -13.43 17.54
N LEU A 747 -33.13 -14.57 18.16
CA LEU A 747 -31.77 -15.09 18.17
C LEU A 747 -31.69 -16.40 17.37
N LEU A 748 -30.59 -16.60 16.62
CA LEU A 748 -30.23 -17.86 15.99
C LEU A 748 -29.63 -18.78 17.04
N LEU A 749 -30.27 -19.91 17.34
CA LEU A 749 -29.87 -20.84 18.40
C LEU A 749 -28.49 -21.43 18.21
N LYS A 750 -28.04 -21.59 16.97
CA LYS A 750 -26.70 -22.05 16.60
C LYS A 750 -25.57 -21.18 17.16
N PHE A 751 -25.84 -19.90 17.36
CA PHE A 751 -24.84 -18.92 17.81
C PHE A 751 -25.19 -18.28 19.16
N ALA A 752 -26.38 -18.53 19.68
CA ALA A 752 -26.83 -17.97 20.95
C ALA A 752 -26.28 -18.80 22.10
N LYS A 753 -25.42 -18.19 22.92
CA LYS A 753 -24.95 -18.79 24.19
C LYS A 753 -26.03 -18.54 25.28
N LEU A 754 -26.95 -19.47 25.42
CA LEU A 754 -28.03 -19.42 26.41
C LEU A 754 -27.77 -20.38 27.57
N GLN A 755 -28.12 -19.97 28.78
CA GLN A 755 -28.16 -20.82 29.96
C GLN A 755 -29.59 -20.87 30.50
N LEU A 756 -30.07 -22.04 30.86
CA LEU A 756 -31.38 -22.16 31.49
C LEU A 756 -31.32 -21.58 32.92
N LEU A 757 -32.25 -20.69 33.23
CA LEU A 757 -32.50 -20.24 34.60
C LEU A 757 -33.61 -21.12 35.18
N ALA A 758 -33.26 -21.85 36.27
CA ALA A 758 -34.21 -22.73 36.98
C ALA A 758 -35.36 -21.95 37.62
#